data_19657b880f73de9a36c4019ad0b78db2
#
_entry.id   19657b880f73de9a36c4019ad0b78db2
#
_cell.length_a   1.000
_cell.length_b   1.000
_cell.length_c   1.000
_cell.angle_alpha   90.00
_cell.angle_beta   90.00
_cell.angle_gamma   90.00
#
_symmetry.space_group_name_H-M   'P 1'
#
loop_
_entity.id
_entity.type
_entity.pdbx_description
1 polymer ?
#
loop_
_entity_poly.entity_id
_entity_poly.type
_entity_poly.pdbx_seq_one_letter_code
_entity_poly.pdbx_strand_id
1 'polypeptide(L)'
;MGTAEPATRPRLYLIDGSGYVYRAFHAIPSLGTSRGLPTNAVYGFTNMVAKLLREERPRHLAVVFDLPGETFRDQLYADYKATRAPVPDELRPQMGYVRKVVEALRLPVVEVPGVEADDVIGTLARQASRAGLETVIVTGDKDLMQLVDERTTWLDTMRDRRCGPAEVRERFGVEPALVPDVLGLMGDPIDNIPGVGGIGGKTAATLVRALGPVEEILAHLDAVEQSGVRGAKRIRDALAREAETARLSKQLATIRCDLPVPLDLERLRWEGPDPEKLRPLFAELEFASLLRDLVPGGAAPEVEYTAPRAPAETRAALGALAAAGVVAVVPVGARLEALALAGPSGPVVVIAEPDAPGALAPLMGDLATAKLGADLKALRVGLARRGVALAGPGFDVALASYCLNPSRAEHTIAALAEELLGVGRDDGADPTLAACRAARTAHALRPLLEERLRAHEMERLFYELEMPLAEVLAEMELAGIRIDVAALGALSAEFAAALERLMAEIYALAGMEFNINSPPQLRTVLFERLGISPRGVRRGKTGLSTDVDVLTRLAEQHPLPAKILEYRALAKLKSTYVDTLPALVDPATGRLHTSFNQTVAATGRLSSSDPNLQNIPIRSEEGRRIRAAFVAAPGHRLVSADYSQIELRVLAHLSGDQALIDAFASGEDIHARTAAEVFADRPPAEGRRLAKVMNYGIVYGMGAARAARELGVSQAEAAAYIDRYLGRYPGVRAFIDATIAEARARGYASTILGRRRYLPELGARDPAVRQFAERAATNTPIQGSAADLIKLAMLEVRRRLAAAGGGARLLLQVHDELVLEVPADRLAIVEVAVRDAMERVFPLRVPLEVDVRHGTNWAEAH
;
A
#
# COMPACT_ATOMS: atom_id res chain seq x y z
N MET A 1 12.16 46.63 -28.40
CA MET A 1 10.88 46.99 -27.78
C MET A 1 10.37 45.74 -27.11
N GLY A 2 10.63 45.61 -25.81
CA GLY A 2 10.12 44.50 -25.02
C GLY A 2 8.65 44.75 -24.72
N THR A 3 7.82 43.80 -25.07
CA THR A 3 6.44 43.72 -24.64
C THR A 3 6.43 43.47 -23.14
N ALA A 4 6.07 44.52 -22.37
CA ALA A 4 5.82 44.37 -20.93
C ALA A 4 4.64 43.38 -20.77
N GLU A 5 4.88 42.26 -20.07
CA GLU A 5 3.80 41.42 -19.57
C GLU A 5 2.84 42.28 -18.74
N PRO A 6 1.52 42.15 -18.91
CA PRO A 6 0.57 42.90 -18.10
C PRO A 6 0.80 42.56 -16.64
N ALA A 7 1.10 43.56 -15.83
CA ALA A 7 1.31 43.43 -14.40
C ALA A 7 0.10 42.72 -13.78
N THR A 8 0.26 41.47 -13.38
CA THR A 8 -0.78 40.66 -12.71
C THR A 8 -1.14 41.39 -11.42
N ARG A 9 -2.43 41.70 -11.26
CA ARG A 9 -2.93 42.34 -10.03
C ARG A 9 -2.60 41.48 -8.81
N PRO A 10 -2.25 42.06 -7.68
CA PRO A 10 -1.99 41.26 -6.48
C PRO A 10 -3.26 40.51 -6.05
N ARG A 11 -3.09 39.22 -5.70
CA ARG A 11 -4.18 38.32 -5.32
C ARG A 11 -4.16 38.03 -3.84
N LEU A 12 -5.35 37.96 -3.23
CA LEU A 12 -5.57 37.46 -1.87
C LEU A 12 -6.34 36.13 -1.95
N TYR A 13 -5.84 35.11 -1.23
CA TYR A 13 -6.51 33.81 -1.10
C TYR A 13 -7.12 33.68 0.30
N LEU A 14 -8.43 33.46 0.36
CA LEU A 14 -9.17 33.27 1.61
C LEU A 14 -9.65 31.81 1.68
N ILE A 15 -9.08 31.05 2.60
CA ILE A 15 -9.35 29.62 2.76
C ILE A 15 -10.37 29.44 3.87
N ASP A 16 -11.50 28.82 3.58
CA ASP A 16 -12.45 28.33 4.55
C ASP A 16 -11.87 27.11 5.28
N GLY A 17 -11.23 27.36 6.42
CA GLY A 17 -10.51 26.33 7.19
C GLY A 17 -11.44 25.31 7.82
N SER A 18 -12.56 25.77 8.40
CA SER A 18 -13.56 24.89 9.00
C SER A 18 -14.19 23.96 7.98
N GLY A 19 -14.67 24.52 6.86
CA GLY A 19 -15.25 23.76 5.77
C GLY A 19 -14.26 22.73 5.18
N TYR A 20 -12.98 23.08 5.06
CA TYR A 20 -11.93 22.17 4.57
C TYR A 20 -11.70 20.99 5.49
N VAL A 21 -11.66 21.20 6.82
CA VAL A 21 -11.46 20.12 7.80
C VAL A 21 -12.62 19.12 7.77
N TYR A 22 -13.86 19.63 7.84
CA TYR A 22 -15.04 18.76 7.78
C TYR A 22 -15.15 17.99 6.45
N ARG A 23 -14.86 18.68 5.37
CA ARG A 23 -14.88 18.07 4.04
C ARG A 23 -13.80 16.99 3.89
N ALA A 24 -12.59 17.22 4.38
CA ALA A 24 -11.51 16.24 4.39
C ALA A 24 -11.90 14.99 5.19
N PHE A 25 -12.47 15.19 6.37
CA PHE A 25 -12.94 14.11 7.23
C PHE A 25 -13.96 13.19 6.55
N HIS A 26 -14.92 13.77 5.81
CA HIS A 26 -15.96 12.99 5.14
C HIS A 26 -15.54 12.41 3.77
N ALA A 27 -14.57 13.00 3.10
CA ALA A 27 -14.15 12.59 1.77
C ALA A 27 -13.06 11.52 1.76
N ILE A 28 -12.23 11.48 2.79
CA ILE A 28 -11.13 10.52 2.90
C ILE A 28 -11.57 9.36 3.80
N PRO A 29 -11.40 8.10 3.34
CA PRO A 29 -11.62 6.92 4.19
C PRO A 29 -10.78 7.03 5.47
N SER A 30 -11.20 6.37 6.55
CA SER A 30 -10.45 6.41 7.80
C SER A 30 -8.98 6.07 7.57
N LEU A 31 -8.14 7.05 7.86
CA LEU A 31 -6.69 6.98 7.81
C LEU A 31 -6.18 7.25 9.22
N GLY A 32 -5.18 6.51 9.66
CA GLY A 32 -4.57 6.71 10.97
C GLY A 32 -3.09 6.37 10.96
N THR A 33 -2.38 6.86 11.95
CA THR A 33 -0.99 6.46 12.19
C THR A 33 -0.92 4.99 12.64
N SER A 34 0.28 4.42 12.58
CA SER A 34 0.57 3.08 13.11
C SER A 34 0.24 2.93 14.61
N ARG A 35 0.10 4.07 15.33
CA ARG A 35 -0.27 4.13 16.74
C ARG A 35 -1.78 4.32 16.98
N GLY A 36 -2.59 4.28 15.90
CA GLY A 36 -4.05 4.38 15.98
C GLY A 36 -4.60 5.82 16.10
N LEU A 37 -3.78 6.86 15.94
CA LEU A 37 -4.27 8.24 15.87
C LEU A 37 -4.99 8.44 14.54
N PRO A 38 -6.28 8.82 14.51
CA PRO A 38 -6.99 9.13 13.28
C PRO A 38 -6.39 10.39 12.63
N THR A 39 -6.11 10.34 11.33
CA THR A 39 -5.40 11.41 10.61
C THR A 39 -6.05 11.82 9.28
N ASN A 40 -7.17 11.22 8.90
CA ASN A 40 -7.82 11.46 7.61
C ASN A 40 -8.19 12.94 7.38
N ALA A 41 -8.71 13.63 8.41
CA ALA A 41 -9.03 15.06 8.30
C ALA A 41 -7.77 15.92 8.17
N VAL A 42 -6.76 15.64 9.00
CA VAL A 42 -5.48 16.37 8.96
C VAL A 42 -4.79 16.16 7.62
N TYR A 43 -4.73 14.91 7.15
CA TYR A 43 -4.13 14.56 5.87
C TYR A 43 -4.82 15.28 4.71
N GLY A 44 -6.17 15.21 4.67
CA GLY A 44 -6.94 15.82 3.59
C GLY A 44 -6.85 17.34 3.59
N PHE A 45 -6.95 17.97 4.76
CA PHE A 45 -6.75 19.40 4.90
C PHE A 45 -5.37 19.81 4.40
N THR A 46 -4.33 19.13 4.88
CA THR A 46 -2.93 19.42 4.50
C THR A 46 -2.70 19.24 3.00
N ASN A 47 -3.25 18.18 2.41
CA ASN A 47 -3.12 17.92 0.97
C ASN A 47 -3.81 18.97 0.11
N MET A 48 -5.02 19.43 0.51
CA MET A 48 -5.73 20.52 -0.19
C MET A 48 -4.97 21.83 -0.12
N VAL A 49 -4.40 22.16 1.04
CA VAL A 49 -3.58 23.35 1.23
C VAL A 49 -2.27 23.23 0.44
N ALA A 50 -1.59 22.09 0.50
CA ALA A 50 -0.35 21.85 -0.26
C ALA A 50 -0.58 22.01 -1.77
N LYS A 51 -1.70 21.50 -2.29
CA LYS A 51 -2.11 21.71 -3.70
C LYS A 51 -2.25 23.20 -4.03
N LEU A 52 -2.95 23.93 -3.19
CA LEU A 52 -3.13 25.38 -3.38
C LEU A 52 -1.78 26.12 -3.39
N LEU A 53 -0.91 25.85 -2.42
CA LEU A 53 0.40 26.49 -2.30
C LEU A 53 1.29 26.20 -3.51
N ARG A 54 1.25 24.99 -4.03
CA ARG A 54 2.03 24.54 -5.20
C ARG A 54 1.53 25.14 -6.50
N GLU A 55 0.20 25.14 -6.73
CA GLU A 55 -0.40 25.51 -8.00
C GLU A 55 -0.63 27.02 -8.14
N GLU A 56 -1.10 27.68 -7.08
CA GLU A 56 -1.43 29.08 -7.09
C GLU A 56 -0.30 30.00 -6.60
N ARG A 57 0.68 29.45 -5.84
CA ARG A 57 1.83 30.18 -5.27
C ARG A 57 1.44 31.51 -4.63
N PRO A 58 0.50 31.51 -3.68
CA PRO A 58 -0.06 32.74 -3.10
C PRO A 58 0.99 33.55 -2.35
N ARG A 59 1.01 34.85 -2.57
CA ARG A 59 1.79 35.79 -1.76
C ARG A 59 1.06 36.24 -0.50
N HIS A 60 -0.26 36.43 -0.62
CA HIS A 60 -1.13 36.78 0.48
C HIS A 60 -2.24 35.78 0.59
N LEU A 61 -2.44 35.24 1.78
CA LEU A 61 -3.51 34.28 2.08
C LEU A 61 -3.93 34.37 3.54
N ALA A 62 -5.11 33.86 3.83
CA ALA A 62 -5.57 33.62 5.20
C ALA A 62 -6.36 32.30 5.27
N VAL A 63 -6.21 31.57 6.35
CA VAL A 63 -7.10 30.50 6.76
C VAL A 63 -8.07 31.06 7.78
N VAL A 64 -9.36 30.97 7.49
CA VAL A 64 -10.40 31.49 8.38
C VAL A 64 -11.09 30.33 9.06
N PHE A 65 -11.16 30.35 10.39
CA PHE A 65 -11.82 29.32 11.18
C PHE A 65 -12.98 29.87 11.98
N ASP A 66 -14.02 29.06 12.14
CA ASP A 66 -15.09 29.34 13.11
C ASP A 66 -14.57 29.19 14.53
N LEU A 67 -14.98 30.09 15.42
CA LEU A 67 -14.78 29.96 16.85
C LEU A 67 -16.03 29.32 17.49
N PRO A 68 -15.85 28.51 18.57
CA PRO A 68 -16.98 28.03 19.34
C PRO A 68 -17.75 29.18 20.01
N GLY A 69 -19.06 29.12 19.98
CA GLY A 69 -19.93 30.08 20.62
C GLY A 69 -21.13 30.44 19.77
N GLU A 70 -22.07 31.18 20.36
CA GLU A 70 -23.25 31.68 19.64
C GLU A 70 -22.87 32.81 18.66
N THR A 71 -23.46 32.75 17.47
CA THR A 71 -23.33 33.76 16.43
C THR A 71 -24.57 34.67 16.41
N PHE A 72 -24.53 35.75 15.67
CA PHE A 72 -25.71 36.61 15.48
C PHE A 72 -26.87 35.83 14.82
N ARG A 73 -26.59 34.75 14.04
CA ARG A 73 -27.63 33.92 13.41
C ARG A 73 -28.40 33.10 14.44
N ASP A 74 -27.70 32.57 15.47
CA ASP A 74 -28.32 31.85 16.57
C ASP A 74 -29.26 32.77 17.36
N GLN A 75 -28.90 34.07 17.48
CA GLN A 75 -29.77 35.07 18.12
C GLN A 75 -30.99 35.45 17.27
N LEU A 76 -30.87 35.42 15.96
CA LEU A 76 -31.96 35.69 15.03
C LEU A 76 -32.94 34.51 14.92
N TYR A 77 -32.44 33.29 14.97
CA TYR A 77 -33.26 32.08 14.82
C TYR A 77 -32.65 30.95 15.68
N ALA A 78 -33.32 30.63 16.78
CA ALA A 78 -32.85 29.64 17.77
C ALA A 78 -32.64 28.23 17.21
N ASP A 79 -33.37 27.87 16.14
CA ASP A 79 -33.23 26.56 15.49
C ASP A 79 -32.17 26.56 14.38
N TYR A 80 -31.42 27.63 14.18
CA TYR A 80 -30.35 27.71 13.20
C TYR A 80 -29.30 26.64 13.46
N LYS A 81 -29.00 25.82 12.46
CA LYS A 81 -28.06 24.68 12.55
C LYS A 81 -28.41 23.62 13.62
N ALA A 82 -29.61 23.67 14.25
CA ALA A 82 -29.99 22.72 15.31
C ALA A 82 -30.03 21.25 14.84
N THR A 83 -30.16 21.01 13.54
CA THR A 83 -30.17 19.66 12.95
C THR A 83 -28.76 19.11 12.64
N ARG A 84 -27.72 19.92 12.81
CA ARG A 84 -26.33 19.45 12.57
C ARG A 84 -25.93 18.40 13.60
N ALA A 85 -25.35 17.29 13.10
CA ALA A 85 -24.79 16.26 13.95
C ALA A 85 -23.62 16.82 14.80
N PRO A 86 -23.43 16.35 16.04
CA PRO A 86 -22.29 16.71 16.86
C PRO A 86 -20.98 16.35 16.17
N VAL A 87 -19.90 17.04 16.55
CA VAL A 87 -18.54 16.76 16.02
C VAL A 87 -18.21 15.28 16.27
N PRO A 88 -17.88 14.50 15.23
CA PRO A 88 -17.51 13.09 15.40
C PRO A 88 -16.33 12.92 16.38
N ASP A 89 -16.39 11.87 17.20
CA ASP A 89 -15.35 11.61 18.20
C ASP A 89 -13.96 11.40 17.57
N GLU A 90 -13.91 10.81 16.37
CA GLU A 90 -12.66 10.64 15.60
C GLU A 90 -12.10 11.96 15.05
N LEU A 91 -12.92 12.99 14.85
CA LEU A 91 -12.49 14.29 14.37
C LEU A 91 -11.90 15.17 15.49
N ARG A 92 -12.41 15.06 16.71
CA ARG A 92 -12.00 15.91 17.84
C ARG A 92 -10.47 15.93 18.08
N PRO A 93 -9.77 14.78 18.17
CA PRO A 93 -8.31 14.79 18.36
C PRO A 93 -7.57 15.39 17.17
N GLN A 94 -8.13 15.32 15.96
CA GLN A 94 -7.52 15.84 14.74
C GLN A 94 -7.52 17.36 14.66
N MET A 95 -8.49 18.04 15.27
CA MET A 95 -8.57 19.51 15.25
C MET A 95 -7.30 20.17 15.81
N GLY A 96 -6.73 19.60 16.89
CA GLY A 96 -5.48 20.09 17.46
C GLY A 96 -4.29 19.93 16.50
N TYR A 97 -4.26 18.83 15.74
CA TYR A 97 -3.22 18.61 14.74
C TYR A 97 -3.38 19.50 13.50
N VAL A 98 -4.61 19.79 13.06
CA VAL A 98 -4.83 20.80 12.00
C VAL A 98 -4.24 22.14 12.40
N ARG A 99 -4.43 22.58 13.66
CA ARG A 99 -3.84 23.83 14.18
C ARG A 99 -2.32 23.79 14.16
N LYS A 100 -1.70 22.71 14.61
CA LYS A 100 -0.24 22.51 14.54
C LYS A 100 0.27 22.57 13.10
N VAL A 101 -0.45 21.96 12.13
CA VAL A 101 -0.09 22.03 10.71
C VAL A 101 -0.16 23.46 10.18
N VAL A 102 -1.24 24.17 10.46
CA VAL A 102 -1.42 25.56 10.05
C VAL A 102 -0.29 26.45 10.60
N GLU A 103 0.07 26.28 11.88
CA GLU A 103 1.19 26.98 12.51
C GLU A 103 2.53 26.61 11.86
N ALA A 104 2.79 25.31 11.64
CA ALA A 104 4.03 24.83 11.04
C ALA A 104 4.17 25.25 9.56
N LEU A 105 3.06 25.40 8.85
CA LEU A 105 3.02 25.98 7.50
C LEU A 105 3.13 27.51 7.50
N ARG A 106 3.13 28.16 8.68
CA ARG A 106 3.10 29.61 8.84
C ARG A 106 1.97 30.28 8.08
N LEU A 107 0.80 29.63 8.05
CA LEU A 107 -0.37 30.18 7.39
C LEU A 107 -1.01 31.24 8.29
N PRO A 108 -1.23 32.47 7.79
CA PRO A 108 -1.97 33.47 8.54
C PRO A 108 -3.38 32.98 8.89
N VAL A 109 -3.78 33.12 10.16
CA VAL A 109 -5.09 32.71 10.67
C VAL A 109 -5.92 33.94 11.03
N VAL A 110 -7.20 33.92 10.65
CA VAL A 110 -8.18 34.94 11.05
C VAL A 110 -9.35 34.23 11.72
N GLU A 111 -9.67 34.68 12.93
CA GLU A 111 -10.76 34.18 13.76
C GLU A 111 -11.44 35.34 14.46
N VAL A 112 -12.76 35.37 14.41
CA VAL A 112 -13.55 36.46 14.98
C VAL A 112 -14.71 35.89 15.82
N PRO A 113 -14.80 36.21 17.11
CA PRO A 113 -15.88 35.67 17.95
C PRO A 113 -17.24 36.27 17.58
N GLY A 114 -18.30 35.44 17.71
CA GLY A 114 -19.70 35.86 17.51
C GLY A 114 -20.15 35.97 16.04
N VAL A 115 -19.29 35.59 15.11
CA VAL A 115 -19.58 35.53 13.66
C VAL A 115 -19.03 34.26 13.05
N GLU A 116 -19.52 33.87 11.89
CA GLU A 116 -19.05 32.71 11.15
C GLU A 116 -17.86 33.04 10.24
N ALA A 117 -17.05 32.02 9.91
CA ALA A 117 -15.93 32.18 8.98
C ALA A 117 -16.34 32.82 7.65
N ASP A 118 -17.52 32.48 7.15
CA ASP A 118 -18.09 33.02 5.91
C ASP A 118 -18.23 34.53 5.92
N ASP A 119 -18.66 35.10 7.06
CA ASP A 119 -18.83 36.55 7.21
C ASP A 119 -17.47 37.26 7.25
N VAL A 120 -16.46 36.63 7.85
CA VAL A 120 -15.09 37.13 7.84
C VAL A 120 -14.51 37.10 6.43
N ILE A 121 -14.69 35.99 5.71
CA ILE A 121 -14.28 35.84 4.30
C ILE A 121 -14.96 36.89 3.43
N GLY A 122 -16.29 37.06 3.57
CA GLY A 122 -17.05 38.08 2.84
C GLY A 122 -16.54 39.48 3.09
N THR A 123 -16.26 39.81 4.37
CA THR A 123 -15.76 41.14 4.76
C THR A 123 -14.38 41.43 4.15
N LEU A 124 -13.45 40.50 4.27
CA LEU A 124 -12.08 40.63 3.73
C LEU A 124 -12.10 40.67 2.19
N ALA A 125 -12.90 39.86 1.54
CA ALA A 125 -13.05 39.86 0.08
C ALA A 125 -13.56 41.20 -0.42
N ARG A 126 -14.56 41.78 0.25
CA ARG A 126 -15.11 43.11 -0.10
C ARG A 126 -14.11 44.25 0.11
N GLN A 127 -13.33 44.20 1.19
CA GLN A 127 -12.25 45.17 1.45
C GLN A 127 -11.13 45.04 0.42
N ALA A 128 -10.73 43.83 0.06
CA ALA A 128 -9.72 43.53 -0.97
C ALA A 128 -10.18 44.06 -2.35
N SER A 129 -11.44 43.82 -2.72
CA SER A 129 -12.02 44.31 -3.98
C SER A 129 -12.00 45.86 -4.05
N ARG A 130 -12.32 46.55 -2.92
CA ARG A 130 -12.22 48.00 -2.81
C ARG A 130 -10.79 48.51 -2.89
N ALA A 131 -9.83 47.75 -2.38
CA ALA A 131 -8.41 48.04 -2.47
C ALA A 131 -7.78 47.72 -3.83
N GLY A 132 -8.58 47.19 -4.80
CA GLY A 132 -8.09 46.87 -6.14
C GLY A 132 -7.44 45.50 -6.32
N LEU A 133 -7.48 44.61 -5.30
CA LEU A 133 -6.97 43.26 -5.39
C LEU A 133 -7.96 42.32 -6.04
N GLU A 134 -7.45 41.23 -6.61
CA GLU A 134 -8.25 40.06 -6.93
C GLU A 134 -8.34 39.14 -5.71
N THR A 135 -9.49 38.51 -5.45
CA THR A 135 -9.69 37.59 -4.36
C THR A 135 -10.08 36.22 -4.88
N VAL A 136 -9.48 35.18 -4.32
CA VAL A 136 -9.85 33.77 -4.55
C VAL A 136 -10.37 33.21 -3.24
N ILE A 137 -11.67 32.92 -3.18
CA ILE A 137 -12.29 32.25 -2.05
C ILE A 137 -12.14 30.74 -2.24
N VAL A 138 -11.39 30.10 -1.36
CA VAL A 138 -10.99 28.70 -1.46
C VAL A 138 -11.85 27.88 -0.51
N THR A 139 -12.94 27.31 -1.04
CA THR A 139 -13.95 26.60 -0.27
C THR A 139 -14.71 25.59 -1.13
N GLY A 140 -15.37 24.64 -0.48
CA GLY A 140 -16.37 23.77 -1.11
C GLY A 140 -17.80 24.24 -0.92
N ASP A 141 -18.01 25.29 -0.13
CA ASP A 141 -19.34 25.77 0.17
C ASP A 141 -19.91 26.58 -1.00
N LYS A 142 -21.12 26.21 -1.41
CA LYS A 142 -21.88 26.86 -2.50
C LYS A 142 -22.39 28.25 -2.10
N ASP A 143 -22.59 28.47 -0.79
CA ASP A 143 -23.23 29.68 -0.31
C ASP A 143 -22.29 30.88 -0.43
N LEU A 144 -20.95 30.66 -0.35
CA LEU A 144 -19.93 31.67 -0.64
C LEU A 144 -19.90 32.11 -2.12
N MET A 145 -20.64 31.46 -3.02
CA MET A 145 -20.79 31.92 -4.41
C MET A 145 -21.54 33.23 -4.53
N GLN A 146 -22.31 33.67 -3.52
CA GLN A 146 -22.92 34.98 -3.45
C GLN A 146 -21.92 36.13 -3.47
N LEU A 147 -20.67 35.87 -3.09
CA LEU A 147 -19.57 36.83 -3.01
C LEU A 147 -18.81 37.01 -4.35
N VAL A 148 -19.08 36.16 -5.33
CA VAL A 148 -18.40 36.14 -6.62
C VAL A 148 -18.77 37.40 -7.43
N ASP A 149 -17.74 38.09 -7.93
CA ASP A 149 -17.90 39.25 -8.80
C ASP A 149 -16.76 39.29 -9.85
N GLU A 150 -16.54 40.43 -10.49
CA GLU A 150 -15.48 40.66 -11.49
C GLU A 150 -14.07 40.50 -10.93
N ARG A 151 -13.91 40.58 -9.60
CA ARG A 151 -12.60 40.52 -8.87
C ARG A 151 -12.53 39.38 -7.87
N THR A 152 -13.63 38.76 -7.56
CA THR A 152 -13.73 37.67 -6.60
C THR A 152 -14.12 36.37 -7.28
N THR A 153 -13.31 35.34 -7.20
CA THR A 153 -13.59 34.02 -7.75
C THR A 153 -13.68 32.97 -6.63
N TRP A 154 -14.47 31.93 -6.86
CA TRP A 154 -14.64 30.79 -5.99
C TRP A 154 -13.81 29.61 -6.53
N LEU A 155 -13.07 28.91 -5.66
CA LEU A 155 -12.18 27.78 -6.02
C LEU A 155 -12.42 26.58 -5.12
N ASP A 156 -12.76 25.44 -5.72
CA ASP A 156 -12.79 24.13 -5.07
C ASP A 156 -11.56 23.31 -5.50
N THR A 157 -10.53 23.25 -4.67
CA THR A 157 -9.27 22.53 -4.95
C THR A 157 -9.46 21.02 -5.01
N MET A 158 -10.49 20.47 -4.37
CA MET A 158 -10.77 19.04 -4.36
C MET A 158 -11.37 18.54 -5.68
N ARG A 159 -12.23 19.38 -6.31
CA ARG A 159 -12.89 19.08 -7.60
C ARG A 159 -12.22 19.78 -8.78
N ASP A 160 -11.18 20.53 -8.51
CA ASP A 160 -10.46 21.34 -9.50
C ASP A 160 -11.41 22.25 -10.29
N ARG A 161 -12.27 22.95 -9.55
CA ARG A 161 -13.32 23.78 -10.13
C ARG A 161 -13.18 25.22 -9.67
N ARG A 162 -13.07 26.13 -10.65
CA ARG A 162 -13.09 27.57 -10.43
C ARG A 162 -14.40 28.16 -10.99
N CYS A 163 -15.03 29.04 -10.23
CA CYS A 163 -16.28 29.68 -10.63
C CYS A 163 -16.15 31.19 -10.58
N GLY A 164 -16.42 31.83 -11.69
CA GLY A 164 -16.69 33.26 -11.81
C GLY A 164 -18.20 33.53 -11.92
N PRO A 165 -18.63 34.79 -12.26
CA PRO A 165 -20.05 35.14 -12.33
C PRO A 165 -20.85 34.30 -13.36
N ALA A 166 -20.21 33.85 -14.44
CA ALA A 166 -20.89 33.05 -15.46
C ALA A 166 -21.27 31.64 -14.94
N GLU A 167 -20.35 30.96 -14.23
CA GLU A 167 -20.59 29.66 -13.66
C GLU A 167 -21.58 29.70 -12.48
N VAL A 168 -21.64 30.81 -11.73
CA VAL A 168 -22.65 31.02 -10.70
C VAL A 168 -24.04 31.18 -11.35
N ARG A 169 -24.15 31.98 -12.44
CA ARG A 169 -25.42 32.10 -13.23
C ARG A 169 -25.88 30.75 -13.77
N GLU A 170 -24.96 29.94 -14.29
CA GLU A 170 -25.28 28.59 -14.77
C GLU A 170 -25.83 27.71 -13.63
N ARG A 171 -25.23 27.79 -12.44
CA ARG A 171 -25.57 26.95 -11.29
C ARG A 171 -26.86 27.36 -10.60
N PHE A 172 -27.02 28.65 -10.29
CA PHE A 172 -28.14 29.18 -9.51
C PHE A 172 -29.24 29.76 -10.38
N GLY A 173 -28.99 30.02 -11.65
CA GLY A 173 -29.93 30.65 -12.57
C GLY A 173 -30.13 32.17 -12.38
N VAL A 174 -29.32 32.81 -11.53
CA VAL A 174 -29.36 34.22 -11.17
C VAL A 174 -27.94 34.78 -11.06
N GLU A 175 -27.83 36.14 -11.04
CA GLU A 175 -26.55 36.80 -10.71
C GLU A 175 -26.09 36.46 -9.28
N PRO A 176 -24.76 36.43 -9.01
CA PRO A 176 -24.23 36.14 -7.67
C PRO A 176 -24.88 36.92 -6.53
N ALA A 177 -25.10 38.22 -6.72
CA ALA A 177 -25.73 39.09 -5.73
C ALA A 177 -27.16 38.68 -5.34
N LEU A 178 -27.84 37.88 -6.17
CA LEU A 178 -29.19 37.41 -5.92
C LEU A 178 -29.26 35.95 -5.42
N VAL A 179 -28.10 35.33 -5.18
CA VAL A 179 -28.03 33.97 -4.58
C VAL A 179 -28.68 33.92 -3.20
N PRO A 180 -28.49 34.91 -2.29
CA PRO A 180 -29.20 34.93 -1.01
C PRO A 180 -30.74 34.96 -1.15
N ASP A 181 -31.26 35.59 -2.19
CA ASP A 181 -32.69 35.63 -2.46
C ASP A 181 -33.22 34.26 -2.88
N VAL A 182 -32.47 33.52 -3.69
CA VAL A 182 -32.81 32.14 -4.06
C VAL A 182 -32.80 31.24 -2.83
N LEU A 183 -31.74 31.34 -1.98
CA LEU A 183 -31.62 30.59 -0.74
C LEU A 183 -32.71 30.97 0.27
N GLY A 184 -33.05 32.24 0.38
CA GLY A 184 -34.10 32.73 1.26
C GLY A 184 -35.50 32.17 0.88
N LEU A 185 -35.79 32.02 -0.40
CA LEU A 185 -37.05 31.42 -0.87
C LEU A 185 -37.06 29.90 -0.73
N MET A 186 -35.97 29.22 -1.10
CA MET A 186 -35.94 27.74 -1.10
C MET A 186 -35.60 27.11 0.27
N GLY A 187 -34.99 27.89 1.14
CA GLY A 187 -34.42 27.37 2.40
C GLY A 187 -33.15 26.53 2.21
N ASP A 188 -32.49 26.15 3.31
CA ASP A 188 -31.41 25.20 3.32
C ASP A 188 -31.60 24.20 4.47
N PRO A 189 -31.86 22.89 4.15
CA PRO A 189 -32.03 21.86 5.18
C PRO A 189 -30.76 21.57 6.00
N ILE A 190 -29.56 21.87 5.46
CA ILE A 190 -28.28 21.61 6.14
C ILE A 190 -28.12 22.60 7.29
N ASP A 191 -28.47 23.88 7.06
CA ASP A 191 -28.36 24.93 8.05
C ASP A 191 -29.68 25.20 8.76
N ASN A 192 -30.68 24.38 8.49
CA ASN A 192 -32.03 24.49 9.04
C ASN A 192 -32.67 25.86 8.74
N ILE A 193 -32.43 26.41 7.54
CA ILE A 193 -33.05 27.64 7.07
C ILE A 193 -34.41 27.26 6.50
N PRO A 194 -35.53 27.81 7.00
CA PRO A 194 -36.86 27.28 6.71
C PRO A 194 -37.31 27.46 5.27
N GLY A 195 -36.99 28.60 4.61
CA GLY A 195 -37.50 28.93 3.30
C GLY A 195 -39.02 29.13 3.26
N VAL A 196 -39.62 29.13 2.08
CA VAL A 196 -41.07 29.24 1.85
C VAL A 196 -41.63 27.88 1.43
N GLY A 197 -42.67 27.42 2.10
CA GLY A 197 -43.26 26.10 1.86
C GLY A 197 -43.71 25.88 0.39
N GLY A 198 -43.10 24.85 -0.25
CA GLY A 198 -43.41 24.47 -1.63
C GLY A 198 -42.59 25.21 -2.72
N ILE A 199 -41.61 26.04 -2.34
CA ILE A 199 -40.68 26.69 -3.26
C ILE A 199 -39.34 25.97 -3.23
N GLY A 200 -39.03 25.21 -4.29
CA GLY A 200 -37.73 24.60 -4.49
C GLY A 200 -36.81 25.46 -5.34
N GLY A 201 -35.51 25.08 -5.43
CA GLY A 201 -34.48 25.90 -6.07
C GLY A 201 -34.77 26.37 -7.50
N LYS A 202 -35.38 25.52 -8.36
CA LYS A 202 -35.77 25.94 -9.72
C LYS A 202 -36.86 27.02 -9.71
N THR A 203 -37.84 26.89 -8.84
CA THR A 203 -38.92 27.87 -8.70
C THR A 203 -38.39 29.16 -8.12
N ALA A 204 -37.56 29.10 -7.06
CA ALA A 204 -36.91 30.26 -6.47
C ALA A 204 -36.08 31.04 -7.51
N ALA A 205 -35.23 30.35 -8.25
CA ALA A 205 -34.40 30.96 -9.28
C ALA A 205 -35.24 31.60 -10.40
N THR A 206 -36.39 31.00 -10.78
CA THR A 206 -37.28 31.57 -11.79
C THR A 206 -37.95 32.84 -11.29
N LEU A 207 -38.42 32.84 -10.03
CA LEU A 207 -39.05 34.00 -9.40
C LEU A 207 -38.08 35.19 -9.29
N VAL A 208 -36.88 34.91 -8.70
CA VAL A 208 -35.83 35.93 -8.50
C VAL A 208 -35.36 36.51 -9.84
N ARG A 209 -35.19 35.68 -10.86
CA ARG A 209 -34.83 36.16 -12.22
C ARG A 209 -35.88 37.02 -12.87
N ALA A 210 -37.14 36.67 -12.67
CA ALA A 210 -38.25 37.36 -13.30
C ALA A 210 -38.68 38.64 -12.57
N LEU A 211 -38.62 38.62 -11.23
CA LEU A 211 -39.22 39.67 -10.39
C LEU A 211 -38.22 40.40 -9.49
N GLY A 212 -36.94 39.99 -9.46
CA GLY A 212 -35.94 40.61 -8.61
C GLY A 212 -35.80 39.97 -7.21
N PRO A 213 -35.22 40.71 -6.26
CA PRO A 213 -34.98 40.23 -4.88
C PRO A 213 -36.29 39.93 -4.12
N VAL A 214 -36.17 39.21 -3.00
CA VAL A 214 -37.32 38.76 -2.18
C VAL A 214 -38.23 39.91 -1.78
N GLU A 215 -37.68 41.09 -1.47
CA GLU A 215 -38.44 42.28 -1.11
C GLU A 215 -39.36 42.77 -2.24
N GLU A 216 -38.86 42.76 -3.49
CA GLU A 216 -39.63 43.14 -4.68
C GLU A 216 -40.73 42.11 -4.99
N ILE A 217 -40.38 40.81 -4.84
CA ILE A 217 -41.35 39.74 -5.02
C ILE A 217 -42.49 39.84 -4.01
N LEU A 218 -42.17 40.15 -2.76
CA LEU A 218 -43.16 40.30 -1.69
C LEU A 218 -44.01 41.61 -1.82
N ALA A 219 -43.43 42.66 -2.41
CA ALA A 219 -44.12 43.89 -2.68
C ALA A 219 -45.10 43.78 -3.86
N HIS A 220 -44.83 42.87 -4.79
CA HIS A 220 -45.57 42.70 -6.02
C HIS A 220 -46.09 41.27 -6.23
N LEU A 221 -46.80 40.72 -5.21
CA LEU A 221 -47.30 39.35 -5.22
C LEU A 221 -48.16 38.98 -6.44
N ASP A 222 -48.89 39.93 -7.00
CA ASP A 222 -49.71 39.70 -8.20
C ASP A 222 -48.87 39.41 -9.45
N ALA A 223 -47.64 39.91 -9.51
CA ALA A 223 -46.70 39.63 -10.59
C ALA A 223 -46.18 38.17 -10.56
N VAL A 224 -46.28 37.46 -9.45
CA VAL A 224 -45.92 36.05 -9.32
C VAL A 224 -46.75 35.21 -10.30
N GLU A 225 -48.02 35.52 -10.54
CA GLU A 225 -48.88 34.81 -11.49
C GLU A 225 -48.40 34.92 -12.93
N GLN A 226 -47.65 35.98 -13.26
CA GLN A 226 -47.10 36.24 -14.60
C GLN A 226 -45.64 35.76 -14.75
N SER A 227 -45.00 35.24 -13.66
CA SER A 227 -43.59 34.85 -13.66
C SER A 227 -43.28 33.57 -14.44
N GLY A 228 -44.30 32.84 -14.90
CA GLY A 228 -44.17 31.60 -15.65
C GLY A 228 -43.86 30.36 -14.75
N VAL A 229 -43.92 30.48 -13.41
CA VAL A 229 -43.77 29.34 -12.51
C VAL A 229 -45.00 28.45 -12.47
N ARG A 230 -44.79 27.12 -12.42
CA ARG A 230 -45.90 26.18 -12.35
C ARG A 230 -46.58 26.28 -10.97
N GLY A 231 -47.91 26.49 -10.96
CA GLY A 231 -48.68 26.62 -9.71
C GLY A 231 -48.53 27.99 -9.06
N ALA A 232 -48.34 29.04 -9.87
CA ALA A 232 -48.10 30.45 -9.48
C ALA A 232 -49.08 30.97 -8.42
N LYS A 233 -50.38 30.68 -8.52
CA LYS A 233 -51.39 31.08 -7.54
C LYS A 233 -51.11 30.50 -6.13
N ARG A 234 -50.77 29.20 -6.03
CA ARG A 234 -50.40 28.58 -4.76
C ARG A 234 -49.12 29.15 -4.19
N ILE A 235 -48.13 29.44 -5.06
CA ILE A 235 -46.85 30.05 -4.67
C ILE A 235 -47.06 31.48 -4.16
N ARG A 236 -47.90 32.29 -4.85
CA ARG A 236 -48.28 33.63 -4.39
C ARG A 236 -48.91 33.57 -2.99
N ASP A 237 -49.87 32.65 -2.78
CA ASP A 237 -50.58 32.51 -1.49
C ASP A 237 -49.62 32.03 -0.40
N ALA A 238 -48.62 31.19 -0.70
CA ALA A 238 -47.56 30.80 0.23
C ALA A 238 -46.66 31.97 0.59
N LEU A 239 -46.19 32.73 -0.40
CA LEU A 239 -45.39 33.95 -0.22
C LEU A 239 -46.11 34.99 0.63
N ALA A 240 -47.41 35.20 0.39
CA ALA A 240 -48.22 36.13 1.18
C ALA A 240 -48.32 35.69 2.66
N ARG A 241 -48.51 34.37 2.93
CA ARG A 241 -48.63 33.82 4.28
C ARG A 241 -47.29 33.75 5.01
N GLU A 242 -46.21 33.48 4.31
CA GLU A 242 -44.87 33.17 4.86
C GLU A 242 -43.86 34.30 4.54
N ALA A 243 -44.32 35.52 4.33
CA ALA A 243 -43.50 36.69 3.95
C ALA A 243 -42.35 36.94 4.96
N GLU A 244 -42.63 36.88 6.28
CA GLU A 244 -41.63 37.10 7.32
C GLU A 244 -40.62 35.95 7.34
N THR A 245 -41.07 34.70 7.12
CA THR A 245 -40.18 33.55 6.98
C THR A 245 -39.22 33.69 5.79
N ALA A 246 -39.72 34.22 4.65
CA ALA A 246 -38.87 34.49 3.48
C ALA A 246 -37.77 35.54 3.79
N ARG A 247 -38.15 36.63 4.50
CA ARG A 247 -37.17 37.66 4.90
C ARG A 247 -36.16 37.12 5.88
N LEU A 248 -36.60 36.39 6.91
CA LEU A 248 -35.71 35.74 7.91
C LEU A 248 -34.77 34.78 7.20
N SER A 249 -35.26 33.91 6.32
CA SER A 249 -34.44 32.95 5.59
C SER A 249 -33.41 33.62 4.71
N LYS A 250 -33.76 34.71 4.01
CA LYS A 250 -32.78 35.50 3.27
C LYS A 250 -31.74 36.13 4.19
N GLN A 251 -32.16 36.69 5.35
CA GLN A 251 -31.25 37.31 6.30
C GLN A 251 -30.26 36.26 6.86
N LEU A 252 -30.71 35.06 7.14
CA LEU A 252 -29.85 33.93 7.61
C LEU A 252 -28.87 33.46 6.52
N ALA A 253 -29.30 33.40 5.25
CA ALA A 253 -28.50 32.98 4.11
C ALA A 253 -27.51 34.07 3.64
N THR A 254 -27.73 35.36 4.02
CA THR A 254 -26.89 36.47 3.58
C THR A 254 -25.60 36.54 4.38
N ILE A 255 -24.46 36.51 3.68
CA ILE A 255 -23.12 36.67 4.29
C ILE A 255 -22.87 38.15 4.60
N ARG A 256 -22.50 38.44 5.83
CA ARG A 256 -22.15 39.82 6.22
C ARG A 256 -20.75 40.16 5.68
N CYS A 257 -20.67 41.41 5.15
CA CYS A 257 -19.43 41.92 4.55
C CYS A 257 -18.97 43.25 5.18
N ASP A 258 -19.41 43.54 6.40
CA ASP A 258 -19.26 44.83 7.09
C ASP A 258 -18.69 44.68 8.51
N LEU A 259 -18.06 43.54 8.79
CA LEU A 259 -17.47 43.29 10.09
C LEU A 259 -16.29 44.23 10.37
N PRO A 260 -16.04 44.62 11.64
CA PRO A 260 -14.93 45.49 12.05
C PRO A 260 -13.58 44.72 12.04
N VAL A 261 -13.29 44.03 10.95
CA VAL A 261 -12.04 43.30 10.74
C VAL A 261 -11.23 44.02 9.67
N PRO A 262 -10.04 44.57 9.98
CA PRO A 262 -9.24 45.29 9.00
C PRO A 262 -8.52 44.32 8.06
N LEU A 263 -8.45 44.67 6.76
CA LEU A 263 -7.58 44.00 5.82
C LEU A 263 -6.14 44.48 5.99
N ASP A 264 -5.28 43.66 6.60
CA ASP A 264 -3.85 43.94 6.80
C ASP A 264 -3.04 42.96 5.93
N LEU A 265 -2.58 43.47 4.76
CA LEU A 265 -1.84 42.62 3.79
C LEU A 265 -0.47 42.18 4.29
N GLU A 266 0.16 42.93 5.19
CA GLU A 266 1.44 42.50 5.75
C GLU A 266 1.23 41.33 6.73
N ARG A 267 0.19 41.32 7.52
CA ARG A 267 -0.20 40.17 8.36
C ARG A 267 -0.64 38.97 7.55
N LEU A 268 -1.16 39.17 6.37
CA LEU A 268 -1.65 38.10 5.49
C LEU A 268 -0.60 37.62 4.47
N ARG A 269 0.65 38.12 4.62
CA ARG A 269 1.77 37.67 3.77
C ARG A 269 2.24 36.30 4.21
N TRP A 270 2.36 35.39 3.26
CA TRP A 270 2.91 34.06 3.51
C TRP A 270 4.41 34.01 3.21
N GLU A 271 5.19 33.58 4.17
CA GLU A 271 6.65 33.54 4.10
C GLU A 271 7.22 32.13 3.83
N GLY A 272 6.35 31.17 3.55
CA GLY A 272 6.74 29.75 3.38
C GLY A 272 6.66 28.94 4.68
N PRO A 273 6.72 27.62 4.57
CA PRO A 273 6.60 26.71 5.69
C PRO A 273 7.81 26.76 6.61
N ASP A 274 7.62 26.34 7.87
CA ASP A 274 8.67 26.15 8.87
C ASP A 274 9.15 24.68 8.83
N PRO A 275 10.32 24.37 8.22
CA PRO A 275 10.80 23.01 8.12
C PRO A 275 11.07 22.35 9.47
N GLU A 276 11.54 23.12 10.46
CA GLU A 276 11.90 22.60 11.78
C GLU A 276 10.67 22.13 12.57
N LYS A 277 9.51 22.79 12.34
CA LYS A 277 8.25 22.39 12.94
C LYS A 277 7.53 21.29 12.14
N LEU A 278 7.60 21.35 10.81
CA LEU A 278 6.90 20.39 9.95
C LEU A 278 7.49 18.97 10.01
N ARG A 279 8.83 18.84 10.04
CA ARG A 279 9.50 17.54 10.05
C ARG A 279 9.05 16.65 11.21
N PRO A 280 9.17 17.08 12.50
CA PRO A 280 8.73 16.25 13.61
C PRO A 280 7.21 16.02 13.61
N LEU A 281 6.42 17.02 13.22
CA LEU A 281 4.98 16.89 13.14
C LEU A 281 4.54 15.86 12.08
N PHE A 282 5.12 15.91 10.88
CA PHE A 282 4.78 14.99 9.81
C PHE A 282 5.37 13.58 10.03
N ALA A 283 6.49 13.47 10.75
CA ALA A 283 6.98 12.18 11.22
C ALA A 283 6.03 11.55 12.26
N GLU A 284 5.48 12.34 13.20
CA GLU A 284 4.46 11.90 14.16
C GLU A 284 3.16 11.46 13.46
N LEU A 285 2.74 12.20 12.43
CA LEU A 285 1.53 11.94 11.65
C LEU A 285 1.74 10.89 10.53
N GLU A 286 2.97 10.46 10.29
CA GLU A 286 3.36 9.54 9.20
C GLU A 286 3.03 10.07 7.79
N PHE A 287 3.17 11.40 7.58
CA PHE A 287 2.86 12.09 6.32
C PHE A 287 4.09 12.28 5.42
N ALA A 288 4.80 11.19 5.12
CA ALA A 288 6.05 11.23 4.35
C ALA A 288 5.91 11.89 2.95
N SER A 289 4.79 11.66 2.25
CA SER A 289 4.54 12.26 0.93
C SER A 289 4.33 13.76 1.01
N LEU A 290 3.56 14.23 2.01
CA LEU A 290 3.30 15.66 2.20
C LEU A 290 4.54 16.41 2.69
N LEU A 291 5.40 15.75 3.46
CA LEU A 291 6.68 16.34 3.86
C LEU A 291 7.54 16.67 2.63
N ARG A 292 7.61 15.75 1.69
CA ARG A 292 8.32 15.93 0.42
C ARG A 292 7.76 17.09 -0.42
N ASP A 293 6.45 17.20 -0.48
CA ASP A 293 5.78 18.21 -1.31
C ASP A 293 5.89 19.63 -0.72
N LEU A 294 5.90 19.77 0.60
CA LEU A 294 5.83 21.06 1.31
C LEU A 294 7.18 21.56 1.84
N VAL A 295 8.07 20.65 2.15
CA VAL A 295 9.41 20.97 2.62
C VAL A 295 10.40 20.48 1.58
N PRO A 296 10.92 21.35 0.72
CA PRO A 296 12.02 20.95 -0.14
C PRO A 296 13.08 20.31 0.74
N GLY A 297 13.47 19.10 0.39
CA GLY A 297 14.50 18.36 1.14
C GLY A 297 15.68 19.28 1.38
N GLY A 298 16.20 19.32 2.60
CA GLY A 298 17.45 20.00 2.87
C GLY A 298 18.46 19.55 1.81
N ALA A 299 19.31 20.43 1.33
CA ALA A 299 20.33 20.08 0.36
C ALA A 299 21.01 18.77 0.80
N ALA A 300 21.13 17.83 -0.13
CA ALA A 300 21.85 16.61 0.18
C ALA A 300 23.22 16.98 0.77
N PRO A 301 23.67 16.34 1.86
CA PRO A 301 24.89 16.75 2.54
C PRO A 301 26.06 16.78 1.55
N GLU A 302 26.85 17.85 1.58
CA GLU A 302 28.11 17.86 0.86
C GLU A 302 28.99 16.74 1.42
N VAL A 303 29.49 15.90 0.53
CA VAL A 303 30.31 14.74 0.92
C VAL A 303 31.63 14.87 0.17
N GLU A 304 32.68 15.06 0.93
CA GLU A 304 34.05 14.92 0.41
C GLU A 304 34.37 13.43 0.19
N TYR A 305 34.93 13.10 -0.95
CA TYR A 305 35.40 11.75 -1.20
C TYR A 305 36.79 11.75 -1.85
N THR A 306 37.48 10.65 -1.66
CA THR A 306 38.79 10.37 -2.26
C THR A 306 38.72 9.10 -3.08
N ALA A 307 39.43 9.05 -4.21
CA ALA A 307 39.52 7.88 -5.07
C ALA A 307 41.00 7.52 -5.23
N PRO A 308 41.61 6.81 -4.27
CA PRO A 308 43.04 6.48 -4.31
C PRO A 308 43.32 5.54 -5.49
N ARG A 309 44.37 5.86 -6.28
CA ARG A 309 44.80 5.07 -7.43
C ARG A 309 46.06 4.25 -7.18
N ALA A 310 46.93 4.74 -6.31
CA ALA A 310 48.14 4.02 -5.96
C ALA A 310 47.88 2.92 -4.93
N PRO A 311 48.43 1.71 -5.08
CA PRO A 311 48.18 0.60 -4.11
C PRO A 311 48.56 0.92 -2.66
N ALA A 312 49.53 1.79 -2.43
CA ALA A 312 49.93 2.24 -1.11
C ALA A 312 48.87 3.17 -0.48
N GLU A 313 48.35 4.11 -1.27
CA GLU A 313 47.29 5.01 -0.82
C GLU A 313 45.99 4.24 -0.53
N THR A 314 45.63 3.31 -1.41
CA THR A 314 44.47 2.43 -1.22
C THR A 314 44.61 1.64 0.09
N ARG A 315 45.76 1.01 0.36
CA ARG A 315 45.98 0.26 1.60
C ARG A 315 45.90 1.15 2.83
N ALA A 316 46.47 2.36 2.77
CA ALA A 316 46.42 3.32 3.88
C ALA A 316 44.98 3.76 4.16
N ALA A 317 44.19 4.09 3.12
CA ALA A 317 42.79 4.50 3.27
C ALA A 317 41.92 3.35 3.84
N LEU A 318 42.07 2.13 3.32
CA LEU A 318 41.35 0.95 3.83
C LEU A 318 41.78 0.59 5.26
N GLY A 319 43.07 0.75 5.62
CA GLY A 319 43.57 0.56 6.98
C GLY A 319 42.97 1.57 7.98
N ALA A 320 42.80 2.83 7.56
CA ALA A 320 42.12 3.84 8.39
C ALA A 320 40.63 3.51 8.61
N LEU A 321 39.94 2.99 7.60
CA LEU A 321 38.55 2.53 7.73
C LEU A 321 38.43 1.31 8.64
N ALA A 322 39.37 0.35 8.55
CA ALA A 322 39.38 -0.81 9.46
C ALA A 322 39.58 -0.37 10.93
N ALA A 323 40.51 0.58 11.17
CA ALA A 323 40.75 1.11 12.52
C ALA A 323 39.54 1.81 13.14
N ALA A 324 38.59 2.28 12.32
CA ALA A 324 37.34 2.90 12.81
C ALA A 324 36.33 1.88 13.37
N GLY A 325 36.55 0.57 13.16
CA GLY A 325 35.71 -0.54 13.69
C GLY A 325 34.32 -0.69 13.03
N VAL A 326 33.90 0.27 12.22
CA VAL A 326 32.67 0.22 11.44
C VAL A 326 32.85 0.93 10.11
N VAL A 327 32.39 0.30 9.02
CA VAL A 327 32.46 0.85 7.68
C VAL A 327 31.11 0.70 6.96
N ALA A 328 30.58 1.80 6.46
CA ALA A 328 29.46 1.77 5.53
C ALA A 328 29.97 1.41 4.14
N VAL A 329 29.29 0.48 3.48
CA VAL A 329 29.68 -0.06 2.17
C VAL A 329 28.48 0.07 1.23
N VAL A 330 28.61 0.90 0.20
CA VAL A 330 27.55 1.14 -0.78
C VAL A 330 28.10 0.90 -2.19
N PRO A 331 27.47 0.00 -2.98
CA PRO A 331 27.86 -0.21 -4.35
C PRO A 331 27.57 1.01 -5.23
N VAL A 332 28.47 1.31 -6.18
CA VAL A 332 28.27 2.26 -7.25
C VAL A 332 27.87 1.49 -8.49
N GLY A 333 26.70 1.82 -9.04
CA GLY A 333 26.15 1.16 -10.21
C GLY A 333 25.63 -0.27 -9.96
N ALA A 334 24.77 -0.74 -10.87
CA ALA A 334 24.10 -2.05 -10.74
C ALA A 334 25.06 -3.25 -10.88
N ARG A 335 26.21 -3.04 -11.51
CA ARG A 335 27.22 -4.09 -11.75
C ARG A 335 28.40 -4.04 -10.78
N LEU A 336 28.30 -3.25 -9.71
CA LEU A 336 29.37 -3.08 -8.73
C LEU A 336 30.64 -2.48 -9.39
N GLU A 337 30.48 -1.40 -10.19
CA GLU A 337 31.56 -0.74 -10.90
C GLU A 337 32.56 -0.09 -9.93
N ALA A 338 32.09 0.34 -8.76
CA ALA A 338 32.92 0.80 -7.66
C ALA A 338 32.24 0.54 -6.31
N LEU A 339 32.97 0.81 -5.22
CA LEU A 339 32.46 0.80 -3.85
C LEU A 339 32.73 2.15 -3.20
N ALA A 340 31.70 2.77 -2.63
CA ALA A 340 31.82 3.90 -1.71
C ALA A 340 31.91 3.38 -0.27
N LEU A 341 33.00 3.69 0.42
CA LEU A 341 33.34 3.23 1.76
C LEU A 341 33.44 4.41 2.71
N ALA A 342 32.63 4.45 3.76
CA ALA A 342 32.64 5.53 4.76
C ALA A 342 32.87 4.99 6.17
N GLY A 343 33.82 5.58 6.88
CA GLY A 343 33.90 5.47 8.32
C GLY A 343 32.89 6.39 9.02
N PRO A 344 32.80 6.43 10.35
CA PRO A 344 31.93 7.35 11.08
C PRO A 344 32.27 8.84 10.81
N SER A 345 33.51 9.14 10.47
CA SER A 345 34.00 10.49 10.16
C SER A 345 35.04 10.45 9.02
N GLY A 346 35.49 11.61 8.58
CA GLY A 346 36.45 11.73 7.49
C GLY A 346 35.85 11.59 6.08
N PRO A 347 36.66 11.71 5.02
CA PRO A 347 36.18 11.60 3.64
C PRO A 347 35.70 10.18 3.32
N VAL A 348 34.78 10.05 2.34
CA VAL A 348 34.39 8.74 1.78
C VAL A 348 35.48 8.27 0.84
N VAL A 349 35.82 6.98 0.89
CA VAL A 349 36.82 6.36 0.00
C VAL A 349 36.09 5.63 -1.12
N VAL A 350 36.34 6.00 -2.36
CA VAL A 350 35.77 5.31 -3.53
C VAL A 350 36.84 4.39 -4.13
N ILE A 351 36.56 3.10 -4.14
CA ILE A 351 37.39 2.10 -4.78
C ILE A 351 36.76 1.74 -6.13
N ALA A 352 37.36 2.23 -7.19
CA ALA A 352 37.01 1.83 -8.55
C ALA A 352 37.62 0.45 -8.84
N GLU A 353 36.95 -0.31 -9.69
CA GLU A 353 37.36 -1.68 -10.05
C GLU A 353 37.60 -2.57 -8.82
N PRO A 354 36.53 -2.97 -8.10
CA PRO A 354 36.67 -3.86 -6.93
C PRO A 354 37.24 -5.24 -7.28
N ASP A 355 37.71 -5.41 -8.51
CA ASP A 355 38.39 -6.61 -9.01
C ASP A 355 39.84 -6.77 -8.50
N ALA A 356 40.31 -5.85 -7.65
CA ALA A 356 41.53 -6.04 -6.93
C ALA A 356 41.29 -6.79 -5.58
N PRO A 357 41.09 -8.13 -5.58
CA PRO A 357 40.76 -8.90 -4.36
C PRO A 357 41.75 -8.65 -3.24
N GLY A 358 43.02 -8.45 -3.60
CA GLY A 358 44.10 -8.25 -2.61
C GLY A 358 44.00 -6.96 -1.81
N ALA A 359 43.36 -5.91 -2.32
CA ALA A 359 43.22 -4.66 -1.58
C ALA A 359 42.01 -4.65 -0.65
N LEU A 360 40.85 -5.13 -1.14
CA LEU A 360 39.58 -5.11 -0.40
C LEU A 360 39.45 -6.27 0.60
N ALA A 361 40.02 -7.45 0.30
CA ALA A 361 39.85 -8.67 1.09
C ALA A 361 40.21 -8.49 2.59
N PRO A 362 41.27 -7.75 2.98
CA PRO A 362 41.56 -7.55 4.41
C PRO A 362 40.44 -6.81 5.16
N LEU A 363 39.87 -5.75 4.57
CA LEU A 363 38.79 -4.98 5.20
C LEU A 363 37.47 -5.74 5.16
N MET A 364 37.10 -6.29 4.00
CA MET A 364 35.82 -6.98 3.84
C MET A 364 35.75 -8.29 4.63
N GLY A 365 36.88 -9.01 4.73
CA GLY A 365 36.99 -10.26 5.47
C GLY A 365 37.28 -10.09 6.98
N ASP A 366 37.49 -8.87 7.46
CA ASP A 366 37.79 -8.64 8.87
C ASP A 366 36.54 -8.87 9.74
N LEU A 367 36.70 -9.81 10.69
CA LEU A 367 35.66 -10.19 11.65
C LEU A 367 35.42 -9.14 12.74
N ALA A 368 36.36 -8.22 12.97
CA ALA A 368 36.23 -7.18 13.99
C ALA A 368 35.53 -5.92 13.47
N THR A 369 35.67 -5.62 12.17
CA THR A 369 35.07 -4.44 11.56
C THR A 369 33.62 -4.72 11.18
N ALA A 370 32.68 -3.94 11.71
CA ALA A 370 31.26 -4.01 11.36
C ALA A 370 30.98 -3.41 9.96
N LYS A 371 30.15 -4.07 9.17
CA LYS A 371 29.73 -3.60 7.84
C LYS A 371 28.30 -3.07 7.92
N LEU A 372 28.11 -1.85 7.42
CA LEU A 372 26.86 -1.13 7.40
C LEU A 372 26.46 -0.86 5.94
N GLY A 373 25.21 -1.09 5.58
CA GLY A 373 24.72 -0.86 4.22
C GLY A 373 23.24 -1.13 4.06
N ALA A 374 22.79 -1.21 2.84
CA ALA A 374 21.48 -1.71 2.48
C ALA A 374 21.66 -2.85 1.47
N ASP A 375 20.90 -3.93 1.65
CA ASP A 375 21.04 -5.19 0.90
C ASP A 375 22.48 -5.76 0.95
N LEU A 376 22.97 -5.96 2.16
CA LEU A 376 24.28 -6.57 2.40
C LEU A 376 24.37 -7.99 1.82
N LYS A 377 23.26 -8.68 1.62
CA LYS A 377 23.19 -9.97 0.93
C LYS A 377 23.61 -9.84 -0.54
N ALA A 378 23.04 -8.90 -1.29
CA ALA A 378 23.43 -8.66 -2.69
C ALA A 378 24.90 -8.24 -2.79
N LEU A 379 25.36 -7.40 -1.86
CA LEU A 379 26.77 -7.01 -1.77
C LEU A 379 27.67 -8.23 -1.54
N ARG A 380 27.30 -9.12 -0.62
CA ARG A 380 28.02 -10.38 -0.31
C ARG A 380 28.15 -11.26 -1.57
N VAL A 381 27.05 -11.44 -2.30
CA VAL A 381 27.03 -12.22 -3.56
C VAL A 381 27.92 -11.57 -4.61
N GLY A 382 27.81 -10.26 -4.80
CA GLY A 382 28.60 -9.51 -5.77
C GLY A 382 30.10 -9.55 -5.52
N LEU A 383 30.51 -9.42 -4.25
CA LEU A 383 31.90 -9.52 -3.82
C LEU A 383 32.43 -10.96 -3.93
N ALA A 384 31.65 -11.96 -3.51
CA ALA A 384 32.05 -13.36 -3.59
C ALA A 384 32.31 -13.81 -5.03
N ARG A 385 31.51 -13.37 -6.00
CA ARG A 385 31.74 -13.61 -7.44
C ARG A 385 33.04 -13.01 -7.95
N ARG A 386 33.62 -12.04 -7.22
CA ARG A 386 34.92 -11.42 -7.49
C ARG A 386 36.05 -11.96 -6.59
N GLY A 387 35.78 -13.04 -5.84
CA GLY A 387 36.77 -13.64 -4.95
C GLY A 387 36.99 -12.90 -3.63
N VAL A 388 36.12 -11.96 -3.25
CA VAL A 388 36.20 -11.21 -1.99
C VAL A 388 35.11 -11.69 -1.04
N ALA A 389 35.52 -12.20 0.14
CA ALA A 389 34.56 -12.57 1.19
C ALA A 389 34.11 -11.35 1.99
N LEU A 390 32.81 -11.25 2.25
CA LEU A 390 32.24 -10.27 3.19
C LEU A 390 31.99 -10.98 4.52
N ALA A 391 32.68 -10.57 5.58
CA ALA A 391 32.60 -11.21 6.91
C ALA A 391 32.48 -10.16 8.03
N GLY A 392 32.28 -10.63 9.26
CA GLY A 392 32.11 -9.80 10.45
C GLY A 392 30.67 -9.36 10.69
N PRO A 393 30.40 -8.67 11.82
CA PRO A 393 29.06 -8.21 12.14
C PRO A 393 28.54 -7.24 11.09
N GLY A 394 27.24 -7.32 10.83
CA GLY A 394 26.57 -6.48 9.86
C GLY A 394 25.37 -5.71 10.44
N PHE A 395 25.06 -4.58 9.81
CA PHE A 395 23.79 -3.89 10.04
C PHE A 395 23.21 -3.49 8.69
N ASP A 396 22.13 -4.15 8.31
CA ASP A 396 21.43 -3.88 7.06
C ASP A 396 20.26 -2.90 7.28
N VAL A 397 20.38 -1.70 6.73
CA VAL A 397 19.40 -0.62 6.86
C VAL A 397 18.04 -1.03 6.25
N ALA A 398 18.07 -1.78 5.14
CA ALA A 398 16.84 -2.24 4.49
C ALA A 398 16.11 -3.29 5.33
N LEU A 399 16.83 -4.25 5.90
CA LEU A 399 16.25 -5.27 6.78
C LEU A 399 15.74 -4.65 8.09
N ALA A 400 16.46 -3.69 8.68
CA ALA A 400 15.99 -2.98 9.87
C ALA A 400 14.68 -2.23 9.60
N SER A 401 14.60 -1.50 8.48
CA SER A 401 13.39 -0.83 8.03
C SER A 401 12.23 -1.81 7.78
N TYR A 402 12.52 -2.96 7.18
CA TYR A 402 11.52 -3.99 6.91
C TYR A 402 10.98 -4.63 8.20
N CYS A 403 11.83 -4.94 9.17
CA CYS A 403 11.38 -5.43 10.47
C CYS A 403 10.46 -4.42 11.17
N LEU A 404 10.76 -3.12 11.07
CA LEU A 404 9.95 -2.06 11.66
C LEU A 404 8.60 -1.86 10.94
N ASN A 405 8.57 -1.93 9.61
CA ASN A 405 7.34 -1.79 8.83
C ASN A 405 7.44 -2.52 7.48
N PRO A 406 6.99 -3.77 7.39
CA PRO A 406 7.07 -4.57 6.16
C PRO A 406 6.13 -4.10 5.04
N SER A 407 5.21 -3.18 5.33
CA SER A 407 4.27 -2.61 4.34
C SER A 407 4.80 -1.33 3.68
N ARG A 408 6.01 -0.88 4.04
CA ARG A 408 6.66 0.25 3.42
C ARG A 408 6.95 -0.04 1.94
N ALA A 409 6.73 0.94 1.06
CA ALA A 409 6.95 0.77 -0.38
C ALA A 409 8.43 0.61 -0.75
N GLU A 410 9.34 1.27 -0.02
CA GLU A 410 10.77 1.25 -0.28
C GLU A 410 11.58 1.18 1.02
N HIS A 411 12.62 0.35 1.03
CA HIS A 411 13.55 0.18 2.15
C HIS A 411 14.97 0.68 1.80
N THR A 412 15.09 1.65 0.90
CA THR A 412 16.38 2.21 0.48
C THR A 412 16.92 3.23 1.48
N ILE A 413 18.25 3.42 1.51
CA ILE A 413 18.88 4.46 2.33
C ILE A 413 18.31 5.84 2.00
N ALA A 414 18.09 6.13 0.71
CA ALA A 414 17.55 7.42 0.27
C ALA A 414 16.13 7.67 0.79
N ALA A 415 15.24 6.66 0.71
CA ALA A 415 13.87 6.78 1.22
C ALA A 415 13.83 6.98 2.74
N LEU A 416 14.70 6.26 3.46
CA LEU A 416 14.80 6.38 4.92
C LEU A 416 15.45 7.69 5.36
N ALA A 417 16.43 8.20 4.61
CA ALA A 417 17.03 9.51 4.85
C ALA A 417 16.02 10.64 4.70
N GLU A 418 15.22 10.58 3.66
CA GLU A 418 14.12 11.51 3.42
C GLU A 418 13.13 11.52 4.59
N GLU A 419 12.71 10.33 5.04
CA GLU A 419 11.71 10.18 6.09
C GLU A 419 12.25 10.51 7.49
N LEU A 420 13.44 9.98 7.84
CA LEU A 420 13.95 10.02 9.21
C LEU A 420 14.90 11.20 9.47
N LEU A 421 15.62 11.65 8.45
CA LEU A 421 16.61 12.73 8.55
C LEU A 421 16.17 13.99 7.80
N GLY A 422 15.13 13.92 6.97
CA GLY A 422 14.67 15.04 6.15
C GLY A 422 15.64 15.46 5.05
N VAL A 423 16.53 14.57 4.64
CA VAL A 423 17.48 14.78 3.53
C VAL A 423 16.76 14.54 2.21
N GLY A 424 16.79 15.50 1.29
CA GLY A 424 16.16 15.34 -0.04
C GLY A 424 16.80 14.23 -0.87
N ARG A 425 16.00 13.62 -1.75
CA ARG A 425 16.53 12.67 -2.73
C ARG A 425 17.40 13.40 -3.75
N ASP A 426 18.44 12.73 -4.16
CA ASP A 426 19.43 13.23 -5.12
C ASP A 426 19.07 12.76 -6.54
N ASP A 427 17.93 13.24 -7.04
CA ASP A 427 17.44 12.86 -8.36
C ASP A 427 18.29 13.50 -9.45
N GLY A 428 19.16 12.70 -10.08
CA GLY A 428 20.01 13.12 -11.21
C GLY A 428 21.49 13.38 -10.87
N ALA A 429 21.94 13.07 -9.66
CA ALA A 429 23.36 13.13 -9.32
C ALA A 429 24.20 12.06 -10.01
N ASP A 430 25.51 12.33 -10.10
CA ASP A 430 26.51 11.32 -10.43
C ASP A 430 26.33 10.09 -9.50
N PRO A 431 26.21 8.86 -10.06
CA PRO A 431 26.07 7.64 -9.27
C PRO A 431 27.13 7.46 -8.16
N THR A 432 28.35 7.93 -8.38
CA THR A 432 29.43 7.89 -7.39
C THR A 432 29.13 8.80 -6.22
N LEU A 433 28.71 10.03 -6.49
CA LEU A 433 28.36 11.00 -5.45
C LEU A 433 27.13 10.54 -4.65
N ALA A 434 26.12 9.98 -5.33
CA ALA A 434 24.94 9.41 -4.70
C ALA A 434 25.31 8.25 -3.74
N ALA A 435 26.21 7.35 -4.16
CA ALA A 435 26.70 6.26 -3.31
C ALA A 435 27.53 6.78 -2.11
N CYS A 436 28.35 7.82 -2.30
CA CYS A 436 29.08 8.45 -1.22
C CYS A 436 28.17 9.09 -0.17
N ARG A 437 27.12 9.79 -0.60
CA ARG A 437 26.08 10.34 0.27
C ARG A 437 25.33 9.25 1.01
N ALA A 438 24.95 8.18 0.31
CA ALA A 438 24.29 7.02 0.91
C ALA A 438 25.17 6.35 1.98
N ALA A 439 26.48 6.17 1.73
CA ALA A 439 27.39 5.59 2.70
C ALA A 439 27.51 6.47 3.97
N ARG A 440 27.57 7.78 3.81
CA ARG A 440 27.58 8.72 4.94
C ARG A 440 26.26 8.70 5.69
N THR A 441 25.15 8.71 4.98
CA THR A 441 23.79 8.72 5.54
C THR A 441 23.47 7.42 6.30
N ALA A 442 24.00 6.27 5.88
CA ALA A 442 23.84 5.01 6.58
C ALA A 442 24.30 5.07 8.04
N HIS A 443 25.42 5.78 8.33
CA HIS A 443 25.89 6.01 9.69
C HIS A 443 24.91 6.82 10.54
N ALA A 444 24.25 7.82 9.96
CA ALA A 444 23.24 8.64 10.67
C ALA A 444 21.94 7.86 10.90
N LEU A 445 21.56 6.99 9.99
CA LEU A 445 20.34 6.17 10.09
C LEU A 445 20.46 5.05 11.13
N ARG A 446 21.63 4.43 11.26
CA ARG A 446 21.86 3.27 12.14
C ARG A 446 21.36 3.49 13.58
N PRO A 447 21.79 4.52 14.33
CA PRO A 447 21.37 4.70 15.72
C PRO A 447 19.86 4.91 15.85
N LEU A 448 19.23 5.63 14.89
CA LEU A 448 17.79 5.85 14.87
C LEU A 448 17.01 4.55 14.63
N LEU A 449 17.51 3.70 13.74
CA LEU A 449 16.89 2.40 13.47
C LEU A 449 17.09 1.42 14.63
N GLU A 450 18.27 1.40 15.26
CA GLU A 450 18.55 0.57 16.46
C GLU A 450 17.63 0.98 17.63
N GLU A 451 17.46 2.29 17.88
CA GLU A 451 16.54 2.78 18.90
C GLU A 451 15.09 2.33 18.62
N ARG A 452 14.63 2.46 17.36
CA ARG A 452 13.29 2.03 16.96
C ARG A 452 13.12 0.52 17.05
N LEU A 453 14.10 -0.27 16.64
CA LEU A 453 14.07 -1.74 16.78
C LEU A 453 13.89 -2.13 18.25
N ARG A 454 14.62 -1.47 19.17
CA ARG A 454 14.50 -1.69 20.62
C ARG A 454 13.12 -1.26 21.13
N ALA A 455 12.66 -0.05 20.80
CA ALA A 455 11.37 0.48 21.24
C ALA A 455 10.18 -0.39 20.77
N HIS A 456 10.33 -1.08 19.64
CA HIS A 456 9.34 -1.97 19.08
C HIS A 456 9.57 -3.45 19.39
N GLU A 457 10.59 -3.80 20.21
CA GLU A 457 10.94 -5.20 20.56
C GLU A 457 11.27 -6.07 19.34
N MET A 458 11.88 -5.46 18.29
CA MET A 458 12.24 -6.13 17.03
C MET A 458 13.72 -6.55 16.96
N GLU A 459 14.52 -6.32 18.00
CA GLU A 459 15.96 -6.62 17.98
C GLU A 459 16.22 -8.10 17.74
N ARG A 460 15.49 -9.01 18.40
CA ARG A 460 15.65 -10.44 18.21
C ARG A 460 15.31 -10.86 16.79
N LEU A 461 14.19 -10.37 16.25
CA LEU A 461 13.80 -10.66 14.87
C LEU A 461 14.88 -10.21 13.88
N PHE A 462 15.45 -9.03 14.09
CA PHE A 462 16.47 -8.46 13.23
C PHE A 462 17.82 -9.19 13.37
N TYR A 463 18.39 -9.26 14.59
CA TYR A 463 19.74 -9.79 14.79
C TYR A 463 19.83 -11.32 14.84
N GLU A 464 18.78 -12.01 15.33
CA GLU A 464 18.82 -13.47 15.50
C GLU A 464 18.19 -14.22 14.31
N LEU A 465 17.36 -13.55 13.48
CA LEU A 465 16.71 -14.17 12.32
C LEU A 465 17.11 -13.54 11.00
N GLU A 466 16.72 -12.27 10.73
CA GLU A 466 16.82 -11.70 9.38
C GLU A 466 18.28 -11.44 8.94
N MET A 467 19.13 -10.94 9.82
CA MET A 467 20.54 -10.73 9.51
C MET A 467 21.31 -12.04 9.24
N PRO A 468 21.24 -13.09 10.09
CA PRO A 468 21.87 -14.37 9.79
C PRO A 468 21.28 -15.05 8.54
N LEU A 469 19.98 -14.90 8.31
CA LEU A 469 19.34 -15.46 7.13
C LEU A 469 19.89 -14.87 5.82
N ALA A 470 20.24 -13.58 5.79
CA ALA A 470 20.87 -12.97 4.63
C ALA A 470 22.16 -13.68 4.19
N GLU A 471 22.91 -14.25 5.13
CA GLU A 471 24.09 -15.07 4.81
C GLU A 471 23.71 -16.40 4.17
N VAL A 472 22.70 -17.11 4.73
CA VAL A 472 22.20 -18.38 4.18
C VAL A 472 21.69 -18.16 2.75
N LEU A 473 20.91 -17.10 2.53
CA LEU A 473 20.39 -16.77 1.21
C LEU A 473 21.50 -16.43 0.21
N ALA A 474 22.53 -15.71 0.64
CA ALA A 474 23.69 -15.44 -0.21
C ALA A 474 24.42 -16.73 -0.62
N GLU A 475 24.60 -17.68 0.32
CA GLU A 475 25.18 -19.00 0.02
C GLU A 475 24.32 -19.78 -0.99
N MET A 476 22.99 -19.75 -0.85
CA MET A 476 22.05 -20.39 -1.79
C MET A 476 22.10 -19.76 -3.18
N GLU A 477 22.12 -18.43 -3.24
CA GLU A 477 22.25 -17.68 -4.51
C GLU A 477 23.58 -17.97 -5.22
N LEU A 478 24.68 -18.09 -4.48
CA LEU A 478 25.99 -18.46 -5.01
C LEU A 478 26.05 -19.93 -5.44
N ALA A 479 25.41 -20.83 -4.68
CA ALA A 479 25.35 -22.24 -5.01
C ALA A 479 24.61 -22.49 -6.33
N GLY A 480 23.45 -21.84 -6.50
CA GLY A 480 22.58 -22.04 -7.65
C GLY A 480 22.14 -23.50 -7.83
N ILE A 481 21.30 -23.78 -8.80
CA ILE A 481 20.80 -25.12 -9.11
C ILE A 481 21.12 -25.50 -10.57
N ARG A 482 21.48 -26.77 -10.80
CA ARG A 482 21.75 -27.27 -12.14
C ARG A 482 20.46 -27.60 -12.87
N ILE A 483 20.41 -27.30 -14.18
CA ILE A 483 19.29 -27.67 -15.04
C ILE A 483 19.78 -28.47 -16.27
N ASP A 484 18.93 -29.38 -16.74
CA ASP A 484 19.11 -30.08 -18.01
C ASP A 484 18.55 -29.24 -19.17
N VAL A 485 19.46 -28.50 -19.81
CA VAL A 485 19.13 -27.62 -20.94
C VAL A 485 18.58 -28.40 -22.14
N ALA A 486 19.08 -29.64 -22.38
CA ALA A 486 18.64 -30.46 -23.49
C ALA A 486 17.20 -30.94 -23.29
N ALA A 487 16.87 -31.38 -22.06
CA ALA A 487 15.52 -31.76 -21.68
C ALA A 487 14.52 -30.58 -21.84
N LEU A 488 14.90 -29.37 -21.40
CA LEU A 488 14.07 -28.18 -21.59
C LEU A 488 13.90 -27.81 -23.07
N GLY A 489 14.95 -27.96 -23.88
CA GLY A 489 14.87 -27.74 -25.34
C GLY A 489 13.90 -28.71 -26.03
N ALA A 490 13.92 -30.00 -25.65
CA ALA A 490 12.95 -30.99 -26.17
C ALA A 490 11.52 -30.64 -25.71
N LEU A 491 11.35 -30.23 -24.48
CA LEU A 491 10.04 -29.83 -23.94
C LEU A 491 9.52 -28.55 -24.63
N SER A 492 10.40 -27.59 -24.97
CA SER A 492 10.04 -26.39 -25.72
C SER A 492 9.45 -26.74 -27.10
N ALA A 493 10.07 -27.67 -27.82
CA ALA A 493 9.59 -28.12 -29.15
C ALA A 493 8.22 -28.81 -29.02
N GLU A 494 8.04 -29.65 -28.00
CA GLU A 494 6.76 -30.34 -27.75
C GLU A 494 5.64 -29.34 -27.41
N PHE A 495 5.92 -28.38 -26.50
CA PHE A 495 4.95 -27.35 -26.14
C PHE A 495 4.60 -26.45 -27.34
N ALA A 496 5.56 -26.14 -28.21
CA ALA A 496 5.28 -25.39 -29.44
C ALA A 496 4.28 -26.13 -30.33
N ALA A 497 4.50 -27.43 -30.59
CA ALA A 497 3.58 -28.25 -31.38
C ALA A 497 2.19 -28.38 -30.72
N ALA A 498 2.13 -28.47 -29.38
CA ALA A 498 0.86 -28.50 -28.65
C ALA A 498 0.10 -27.18 -28.75
N LEU A 499 0.80 -26.03 -28.65
CA LEU A 499 0.21 -24.70 -28.81
C LEU A 499 -0.33 -24.47 -30.21
N GLU A 500 0.36 -24.96 -31.27
CA GLU A 500 -0.13 -24.90 -32.66
C GLU A 500 -1.43 -25.70 -32.83
N ARG A 501 -1.52 -26.90 -32.26
CA ARG A 501 -2.76 -27.69 -32.26
C ARG A 501 -3.89 -27.00 -31.54
N LEU A 502 -3.65 -26.49 -30.31
CA LEU A 502 -4.64 -25.73 -29.54
C LEU A 502 -5.10 -24.47 -30.27
N MET A 503 -4.21 -23.77 -30.92
CA MET A 503 -4.54 -22.58 -31.72
C MET A 503 -5.44 -22.92 -32.89
N ALA A 504 -5.17 -24.01 -33.61
CA ALA A 504 -6.05 -24.50 -34.68
C ALA A 504 -7.45 -24.90 -34.15
N GLU A 505 -7.54 -25.59 -33.00
CA GLU A 505 -8.81 -25.91 -32.36
C GLU A 505 -9.58 -24.66 -31.94
N ILE A 506 -8.89 -23.66 -31.36
CA ILE A 506 -9.48 -22.39 -30.95
C ILE A 506 -10.05 -21.65 -32.17
N TYR A 507 -9.30 -21.55 -33.26
CA TYR A 507 -9.76 -20.91 -34.48
C TYR A 507 -10.93 -21.63 -35.15
N ALA A 508 -10.91 -22.96 -35.15
CA ALA A 508 -12.03 -23.76 -35.63
C ALA A 508 -13.32 -23.51 -34.80
N LEU A 509 -13.20 -23.47 -33.46
CA LEU A 509 -14.33 -23.17 -32.55
C LEU A 509 -14.81 -21.73 -32.67
N ALA A 510 -13.92 -20.78 -32.91
CA ALA A 510 -14.24 -19.37 -33.09
C ALA A 510 -14.79 -19.05 -34.49
N GLY A 511 -14.52 -19.92 -35.50
CA GLY A 511 -14.83 -19.70 -36.89
C GLY A 511 -14.05 -18.58 -37.55
N MET A 512 -12.91 -18.18 -36.98
CA MET A 512 -11.99 -17.17 -37.50
C MET A 512 -10.64 -17.20 -36.76
N GLU A 513 -9.62 -16.70 -37.41
CA GLU A 513 -8.34 -16.38 -36.76
C GLU A 513 -8.41 -15.06 -36.01
N PHE A 514 -7.80 -15.01 -34.84
CA PHE A 514 -7.70 -13.82 -34.00
C PHE A 514 -6.52 -13.94 -33.03
N ASN A 515 -6.08 -12.83 -32.45
CA ASN A 515 -5.04 -12.88 -31.41
C ASN A 515 -5.65 -13.35 -30.07
N ILE A 516 -5.39 -14.61 -29.71
CA ILE A 516 -5.89 -15.27 -28.47
C ILE A 516 -5.45 -14.54 -27.20
N ASN A 517 -4.30 -13.84 -27.27
CA ASN A 517 -3.76 -13.07 -26.16
C ASN A 517 -4.28 -11.63 -26.10
N SER A 518 -5.12 -11.20 -27.06
CA SER A 518 -5.73 -9.89 -27.09
C SER A 518 -7.08 -9.88 -26.35
N PRO A 519 -7.22 -9.29 -25.15
CA PRO A 519 -8.51 -9.23 -24.45
C PRO A 519 -9.63 -8.56 -25.26
N PRO A 520 -9.39 -7.48 -26.06
CA PRO A 520 -10.41 -6.90 -26.93
C PRO A 520 -10.94 -7.88 -27.98
N GLN A 521 -10.03 -8.55 -28.74
CA GLN A 521 -10.44 -9.49 -29.78
C GLN A 521 -11.16 -10.70 -29.21
N LEU A 522 -10.67 -11.20 -28.07
CA LEU A 522 -11.31 -12.31 -27.37
C LEU A 522 -12.73 -11.96 -26.92
N ARG A 523 -12.97 -10.72 -26.43
CA ARG A 523 -14.33 -10.27 -26.09
C ARG A 523 -15.26 -10.29 -27.29
N THR A 524 -14.81 -9.74 -28.42
CA THR A 524 -15.60 -9.77 -29.66
C THR A 524 -15.95 -11.19 -30.07
N VAL A 525 -15.01 -12.12 -30.01
CA VAL A 525 -15.27 -13.53 -30.32
C VAL A 525 -16.27 -14.16 -29.36
N LEU A 526 -16.06 -14.02 -28.04
CA LEU A 526 -16.91 -14.67 -27.04
C LEU A 526 -18.33 -14.11 -26.99
N PHE A 527 -18.46 -12.80 -26.94
CA PHE A 527 -19.75 -12.17 -26.60
C PHE A 527 -20.52 -11.67 -27.85
N GLU A 528 -19.83 -11.21 -28.89
CA GLU A 528 -20.49 -10.66 -30.08
C GLU A 528 -20.68 -11.73 -31.15
N ARG A 529 -19.66 -12.56 -31.41
CA ARG A 529 -19.73 -13.57 -32.47
C ARG A 529 -20.40 -14.89 -32.04
N LEU A 530 -19.94 -15.44 -30.92
CA LEU A 530 -20.49 -16.71 -30.38
C LEU A 530 -21.72 -16.50 -29.51
N GLY A 531 -22.05 -15.26 -29.18
CA GLY A 531 -23.25 -14.92 -28.41
C GLY A 531 -23.27 -15.52 -27.00
N ILE A 532 -22.10 -15.85 -26.41
CA ILE A 532 -22.03 -16.40 -25.06
C ILE A 532 -22.56 -15.36 -24.08
N SER A 533 -23.46 -15.77 -23.17
CA SER A 533 -24.10 -14.85 -22.24
C SER A 533 -23.10 -14.19 -21.29
N PRO A 534 -23.02 -12.83 -21.24
CA PRO A 534 -22.14 -12.12 -20.33
C PRO A 534 -22.71 -12.02 -18.91
N ARG A 535 -23.79 -12.75 -18.58
CA ARG A 535 -24.46 -12.68 -17.28
C ARG A 535 -23.49 -13.04 -16.15
N GLY A 536 -23.31 -12.11 -15.19
CA GLY A 536 -22.38 -12.24 -14.08
C GLY A 536 -20.92 -11.97 -14.43
N VAL A 537 -20.59 -11.54 -15.64
CA VAL A 537 -19.23 -11.14 -16.03
C VAL A 537 -18.92 -9.73 -15.53
N ARG A 538 -17.80 -9.58 -14.86
CA ARG A 538 -17.32 -8.30 -14.34
C ARG A 538 -16.97 -7.34 -15.48
N ARG A 539 -17.46 -6.10 -15.41
CA ARG A 539 -17.09 -5.04 -16.36
C ARG A 539 -16.04 -4.12 -15.74
N GLY A 540 -14.84 -4.11 -16.30
CA GLY A 540 -13.78 -3.18 -15.94
C GLY A 540 -13.81 -1.91 -16.79
N LYS A 541 -12.82 -1.01 -16.58
CA LYS A 541 -12.68 0.24 -17.37
C LYS A 541 -12.57 -0.01 -18.88
N THR A 542 -11.99 -1.13 -19.29
CA THR A 542 -11.73 -1.48 -20.71
C THR A 542 -12.74 -2.45 -21.30
N GLY A 543 -13.84 -2.79 -20.59
CA GLY A 543 -14.89 -3.71 -21.02
C GLY A 543 -15.06 -4.94 -20.16
N LEU A 544 -15.75 -5.99 -20.66
CA LEU A 544 -15.98 -7.25 -19.95
C LEU A 544 -14.64 -7.96 -19.67
N SER A 545 -14.46 -8.53 -18.46
CA SER A 545 -13.27 -9.27 -18.12
C SER A 545 -13.18 -10.60 -18.90
N THR A 546 -11.96 -11.01 -19.24
CA THR A 546 -11.62 -12.31 -19.81
C THR A 546 -10.55 -13.00 -18.95
N ASP A 547 -10.58 -12.77 -17.64
CA ASP A 547 -9.72 -13.43 -16.67
C ASP A 547 -10.07 -14.93 -16.52
N VAL A 548 -9.21 -15.63 -15.75
CA VAL A 548 -9.34 -17.07 -15.53
C VAL A 548 -10.70 -17.42 -14.93
N ASP A 549 -11.17 -16.66 -13.94
CA ASP A 549 -12.45 -16.93 -13.26
C ASP A 549 -13.65 -16.77 -14.20
N VAL A 550 -13.59 -15.79 -15.08
CA VAL A 550 -14.62 -15.56 -16.09
C VAL A 550 -14.60 -16.66 -17.13
N LEU A 551 -13.42 -16.98 -17.71
CA LEU A 551 -13.31 -18.03 -18.72
C LEU A 551 -13.70 -19.41 -18.16
N THR A 552 -13.37 -19.72 -16.91
CA THR A 552 -13.78 -20.97 -16.25
C THR A 552 -15.30 -21.11 -16.20
N ARG A 553 -16.01 -20.05 -15.84
CA ARG A 553 -17.49 -20.06 -15.86
C ARG A 553 -18.09 -20.14 -17.27
N LEU A 554 -17.46 -19.45 -18.24
CA LEU A 554 -17.93 -19.50 -19.62
C LEU A 554 -17.65 -20.86 -20.27
N ALA A 555 -16.69 -21.63 -19.77
CA ALA A 555 -16.42 -22.99 -20.21
C ALA A 555 -17.59 -23.96 -19.98
N GLU A 556 -18.48 -23.66 -19.04
CA GLU A 556 -19.74 -24.41 -18.83
C GLU A 556 -20.76 -24.21 -19.98
N GLN A 557 -20.63 -23.11 -20.73
CA GLN A 557 -21.57 -22.72 -21.80
C GLN A 557 -21.02 -23.05 -23.20
N HIS A 558 -19.69 -23.02 -23.38
CA HIS A 558 -19.07 -23.26 -24.68
C HIS A 558 -17.65 -23.82 -24.51
N PRO A 559 -17.15 -24.72 -25.39
CA PRO A 559 -15.83 -25.36 -25.28
C PRO A 559 -14.66 -24.38 -25.51
N LEU A 560 -14.86 -23.27 -26.23
CA LEU A 560 -13.79 -22.31 -26.57
C LEU A 560 -13.10 -21.72 -25.34
N PRO A 561 -13.76 -21.23 -24.27
CA PRO A 561 -13.10 -20.71 -23.09
C PRO A 561 -12.17 -21.73 -22.41
N ALA A 562 -12.56 -23.03 -22.37
CA ALA A 562 -11.71 -24.07 -21.80
C ALA A 562 -10.42 -24.23 -22.61
N LYS A 563 -10.51 -24.23 -23.95
CA LYS A 563 -9.33 -24.31 -24.83
C LYS A 563 -8.43 -23.09 -24.73
N ILE A 564 -9.01 -21.91 -24.51
CA ILE A 564 -8.24 -20.69 -24.26
C ILE A 564 -7.48 -20.77 -22.93
N LEU A 565 -8.10 -21.32 -21.87
CA LEU A 565 -7.42 -21.54 -20.59
C LEU A 565 -6.25 -22.50 -20.73
N GLU A 566 -6.44 -23.63 -21.44
CA GLU A 566 -5.39 -24.61 -21.74
C GLU A 566 -4.23 -23.97 -22.52
N TYR A 567 -4.55 -23.24 -23.60
CA TYR A 567 -3.55 -22.50 -24.39
C TYR A 567 -2.76 -21.50 -23.54
N ARG A 568 -3.45 -20.67 -22.75
CA ARG A 568 -2.80 -19.66 -21.90
C ARG A 568 -1.90 -20.28 -20.84
N ALA A 569 -2.34 -21.37 -20.22
CA ALA A 569 -1.55 -22.08 -19.22
C ALA A 569 -0.26 -22.61 -19.81
N LEU A 570 -0.35 -23.32 -20.95
CA LEU A 570 0.79 -23.90 -21.63
C LEU A 570 1.73 -22.82 -22.19
N ALA A 571 1.19 -21.77 -22.82
CA ALA A 571 1.97 -20.66 -23.36
C ALA A 571 2.75 -19.93 -22.26
N LYS A 572 2.14 -19.74 -21.09
CA LYS A 572 2.80 -19.16 -19.93
C LYS A 572 3.95 -20.02 -19.43
N LEU A 573 3.75 -21.34 -19.30
CA LEU A 573 4.81 -22.25 -18.85
C LEU A 573 5.98 -22.28 -19.85
N LYS A 574 5.67 -22.34 -21.14
CA LYS A 574 6.68 -22.30 -22.19
C LYS A 574 7.51 -21.01 -22.13
N SER A 575 6.86 -19.85 -22.20
CA SER A 575 7.54 -18.57 -22.26
C SER A 575 8.26 -18.20 -20.96
N THR A 576 7.67 -18.53 -19.79
CA THR A 576 8.25 -18.10 -18.50
C THR A 576 9.39 -19.01 -18.05
N TYR A 577 9.29 -20.31 -18.31
CA TYR A 577 10.26 -21.27 -17.78
C TYR A 577 11.02 -22.00 -18.88
N VAL A 578 10.34 -22.69 -19.79
CA VAL A 578 10.99 -23.65 -20.70
C VAL A 578 11.94 -22.95 -21.65
N ASP A 579 11.55 -21.80 -22.22
CA ASP A 579 12.39 -21.02 -23.15
C ASP A 579 13.38 -20.12 -22.41
N THR A 580 13.02 -19.61 -21.23
CA THR A 580 13.80 -18.58 -20.52
C THR A 580 14.91 -19.16 -19.66
N LEU A 581 14.67 -20.26 -18.94
CA LEU A 581 15.65 -20.81 -17.99
C LEU A 581 16.97 -21.24 -18.65
N PRO A 582 16.99 -21.86 -19.85
CA PRO A 582 18.24 -22.22 -20.52
C PRO A 582 19.16 -21.03 -20.80
N ALA A 583 18.58 -19.85 -21.12
CA ALA A 583 19.34 -18.64 -21.41
C ALA A 583 19.92 -17.96 -20.16
N LEU A 584 19.42 -18.31 -18.98
CA LEU A 584 19.85 -17.75 -17.69
C LEU A 584 20.90 -18.60 -16.96
N VAL A 585 21.33 -19.73 -17.55
CA VAL A 585 22.41 -20.54 -16.99
C VAL A 585 23.71 -19.75 -17.06
N ASP A 586 24.37 -19.58 -15.93
CA ASP A 586 25.66 -18.93 -15.84
C ASP A 586 26.74 -19.82 -16.50
N PRO A 587 27.44 -19.37 -17.57
CA PRO A 587 28.46 -20.16 -18.25
C PRO A 587 29.64 -20.57 -17.35
N ALA A 588 29.95 -19.77 -16.33
CA ALA A 588 31.07 -20.02 -15.42
C ALA A 588 30.76 -21.16 -14.43
N THR A 589 29.53 -21.28 -13.98
CA THR A 589 29.12 -22.27 -12.99
C THR A 589 28.36 -23.45 -13.60
N GLY A 590 27.79 -23.27 -14.81
CA GLY A 590 26.86 -24.23 -15.43
C GLY A 590 25.55 -24.39 -14.63
N ARG A 591 25.20 -23.39 -13.80
CA ARG A 591 24.05 -23.42 -12.88
C ARG A 591 23.15 -22.21 -13.09
N LEU A 592 21.93 -22.35 -12.67
CA LEU A 592 20.93 -21.28 -12.64
C LEU A 592 20.96 -20.62 -11.23
N HIS A 593 21.07 -19.32 -11.19
CA HIS A 593 21.12 -18.55 -9.95
C HIS A 593 19.87 -17.66 -9.87
N THR A 594 19.07 -17.83 -8.81
CA THR A 594 17.93 -16.95 -8.50
C THR A 594 18.34 -15.94 -7.45
N SER A 595 17.54 -14.91 -7.22
CA SER A 595 17.65 -14.00 -6.08
C SER A 595 16.51 -14.27 -5.09
N PHE A 596 16.81 -14.33 -3.79
CA PHE A 596 15.83 -14.45 -2.71
C PHE A 596 15.65 -13.09 -2.02
N ASN A 597 14.43 -12.58 -2.01
CA ASN A 597 14.13 -11.25 -1.44
C ASN A 597 13.46 -11.40 -0.07
N GLN A 598 14.03 -10.74 0.96
CA GLN A 598 13.51 -10.75 2.33
C GLN A 598 12.49 -9.64 2.58
N THR A 599 12.51 -8.55 1.81
CA THR A 599 11.81 -7.27 2.10
C THR A 599 10.55 -7.03 1.26
N VAL A 600 10.07 -8.04 0.53
CA VAL A 600 8.93 -7.87 -0.42
C VAL A 600 7.59 -8.23 0.20
N ALA A 601 7.51 -9.38 0.87
CA ALA A 601 6.24 -9.87 1.39
C ALA A 601 5.94 -9.33 2.78
N ALA A 602 4.80 -8.67 2.98
CA ALA A 602 4.38 -8.14 4.28
C ALA A 602 4.17 -9.23 5.36
N THR A 603 4.07 -10.50 4.98
CA THR A 603 3.93 -11.65 5.88
C THR A 603 5.26 -12.23 6.39
N GLY A 604 6.39 -11.74 5.92
CA GLY A 604 7.69 -12.33 6.23
C GLY A 604 8.13 -13.45 5.28
N ARG A 605 7.29 -13.91 4.35
CA ARG A 605 7.68 -14.91 3.35
C ARG A 605 8.81 -14.40 2.46
N LEU A 606 9.71 -15.28 2.05
CA LEU A 606 10.68 -15.00 1.00
C LEU A 606 9.99 -14.97 -0.36
N SER A 607 10.48 -14.16 -1.26
CA SER A 607 10.13 -14.22 -2.68
C SER A 607 11.38 -14.51 -3.51
N SER A 608 11.20 -15.14 -4.67
CA SER A 608 12.27 -15.44 -5.61
C SER A 608 12.08 -14.61 -6.88
N SER A 609 13.15 -14.06 -7.42
CA SER A 609 13.16 -13.30 -8.66
C SER A 609 14.42 -13.59 -9.49
N ASP A 610 14.35 -13.31 -10.77
CA ASP A 610 15.44 -13.32 -11.73
C ASP A 610 16.24 -14.64 -11.83
N PRO A 611 15.56 -15.80 -12.03
CA PRO A 611 14.14 -16.06 -12.28
C PRO A 611 13.33 -16.43 -11.02
N ASN A 612 11.99 -16.26 -11.05
CA ASN A 612 11.14 -16.75 -9.98
C ASN A 612 10.95 -18.26 -10.07
N LEU A 613 11.60 -19.01 -9.19
CA LEU A 613 11.54 -20.48 -9.13
C LEU A 613 10.44 -21.01 -8.20
N GLN A 614 9.87 -20.16 -7.34
CA GLN A 614 8.80 -20.55 -6.39
C GLN A 614 7.44 -20.76 -7.07
N ASN A 615 7.24 -20.25 -8.29
CA ASN A 615 5.98 -20.33 -9.01
C ASN A 615 5.93 -21.46 -10.06
N ILE A 616 6.93 -22.37 -10.12
CA ILE A 616 6.90 -23.53 -11.01
C ILE A 616 5.84 -24.51 -10.50
N PRO A 617 4.78 -24.82 -11.29
CA PRO A 617 3.68 -25.66 -10.83
C PRO A 617 4.15 -27.08 -10.45
N ILE A 618 3.50 -27.64 -9.45
CA ILE A 618 3.79 -29.01 -8.99
C ILE A 618 2.66 -29.98 -9.31
N ARG A 619 1.42 -29.47 -9.42
CA ARG A 619 0.23 -30.34 -9.57
C ARG A 619 -0.03 -30.75 -11.01
N SER A 620 0.38 -29.93 -11.99
CA SER A 620 0.21 -30.26 -13.40
C SER A 620 1.33 -31.19 -13.89
N GLU A 621 1.04 -31.98 -14.91
CA GLU A 621 2.03 -32.87 -15.54
C GLU A 621 3.17 -32.06 -16.17
N GLU A 622 2.84 -30.98 -16.88
CA GLU A 622 3.80 -30.07 -17.49
C GLU A 622 4.72 -29.45 -16.45
N GLY A 623 4.18 -29.02 -15.30
CA GLY A 623 4.96 -28.48 -14.19
C GLY A 623 5.92 -29.51 -13.60
N ARG A 624 5.49 -30.76 -13.43
CA ARG A 624 6.37 -31.86 -13.00
C ARG A 624 7.48 -32.12 -13.99
N ARG A 625 7.20 -32.09 -15.29
CA ARG A 625 8.21 -32.25 -16.35
C ARG A 625 9.23 -31.10 -16.34
N ILE A 626 8.80 -29.87 -16.07
CA ILE A 626 9.71 -28.73 -15.88
C ILE A 626 10.58 -28.96 -14.65
N ARG A 627 10.02 -29.41 -13.52
CA ARG A 627 10.78 -29.74 -12.30
C ARG A 627 11.77 -30.90 -12.50
N ALA A 628 11.46 -31.87 -13.36
CA ALA A 628 12.36 -32.95 -13.71
C ALA A 628 13.63 -32.48 -14.43
N ALA A 629 13.60 -31.32 -15.08
CA ALA A 629 14.78 -30.71 -15.67
C ALA A 629 15.74 -30.08 -14.65
N PHE A 630 15.33 -29.89 -13.39
CA PHE A 630 16.23 -29.46 -12.32
C PHE A 630 16.92 -30.69 -11.73
N VAL A 631 18.22 -30.83 -11.96
CA VAL A 631 18.98 -32.04 -11.70
C VAL A 631 20.10 -31.85 -10.70
N ALA A 632 20.47 -32.90 -9.98
CA ALA A 632 21.63 -32.90 -9.11
C ALA A 632 22.94 -32.91 -9.90
N ALA A 633 24.02 -32.41 -9.32
CA ALA A 633 25.37 -32.57 -9.85
C ALA A 633 25.77 -34.07 -9.87
N PRO A 634 26.70 -34.46 -10.76
CA PRO A 634 27.22 -35.84 -10.75
C PRO A 634 27.70 -36.26 -9.35
N GLY A 635 27.30 -37.46 -8.93
CA GLY A 635 27.64 -37.97 -7.58
C GLY A 635 26.79 -37.38 -6.43
N HIS A 636 25.81 -36.53 -6.73
CA HIS A 636 24.91 -35.95 -5.75
C HIS A 636 23.46 -36.40 -5.96
N ARG A 637 22.61 -36.08 -4.98
CA ARG A 637 21.15 -36.19 -5.03
C ARG A 637 20.52 -34.86 -4.65
N LEU A 638 19.35 -34.57 -5.21
CA LEU A 638 18.49 -33.54 -4.65
C LEU A 638 17.71 -34.16 -3.49
N VAL A 639 17.64 -33.41 -2.38
CA VAL A 639 16.81 -33.73 -1.22
C VAL A 639 15.80 -32.62 -1.06
N SER A 640 14.53 -32.99 -1.02
CA SER A 640 13.40 -32.10 -0.67
C SER A 640 12.97 -32.43 0.75
N ALA A 641 12.84 -31.39 1.58
CA ALA A 641 12.30 -31.47 2.91
C ALA A 641 11.15 -30.47 3.03
N ASP A 642 9.92 -30.96 3.10
CA ASP A 642 8.69 -30.19 3.10
C ASP A 642 7.93 -30.34 4.42
N TYR A 643 7.50 -29.23 5.01
CA TYR A 643 6.68 -29.27 6.21
C TYR A 643 5.28 -29.78 5.92
N SER A 644 4.88 -30.81 6.64
CA SER A 644 3.52 -31.35 6.55
C SER A 644 2.54 -30.42 7.26
N GLN A 645 1.71 -29.71 6.49
CA GLN A 645 0.57 -28.90 6.98
C GLN A 645 0.96 -27.83 8.03
N ILE A 646 2.09 -27.17 7.86
CA ILE A 646 2.64 -26.24 8.86
C ILE A 646 1.65 -25.17 9.30
N GLU A 647 0.87 -24.58 8.38
CA GLU A 647 -0.09 -23.54 8.71
C GLU A 647 -1.21 -24.04 9.62
N LEU A 648 -1.66 -25.29 9.45
CA LEU A 648 -2.67 -25.89 10.33
C LEU A 648 -2.09 -26.26 11.70
N ARG A 649 -0.82 -26.66 11.78
CA ARG A 649 -0.11 -26.91 13.04
C ARG A 649 0.13 -25.60 13.81
N VAL A 650 0.47 -24.52 13.10
CA VAL A 650 0.55 -23.17 13.66
C VAL A 650 -0.82 -22.70 14.16
N LEU A 651 -1.89 -22.94 13.40
CA LEU A 651 -3.26 -22.63 13.84
C LEU A 651 -3.63 -23.39 15.11
N ALA A 652 -3.33 -24.70 15.20
CA ALA A 652 -3.57 -25.51 16.40
C ALA A 652 -2.82 -24.94 17.61
N HIS A 653 -1.56 -24.53 17.42
CA HIS A 653 -0.74 -23.93 18.47
C HIS A 653 -1.31 -22.59 18.96
N LEU A 654 -1.65 -21.68 18.02
CA LEU A 654 -2.10 -20.32 18.35
C LEU A 654 -3.53 -20.31 18.93
N SER A 655 -4.42 -21.12 18.37
CA SER A 655 -5.80 -21.21 18.85
C SER A 655 -5.95 -21.96 20.17
N GLY A 656 -4.99 -22.84 20.49
CA GLY A 656 -5.08 -23.74 21.63
C GLY A 656 -6.27 -24.70 21.55
N ASP A 657 -6.85 -24.91 20.35
CA ASP A 657 -7.99 -25.81 20.16
C ASP A 657 -7.59 -27.25 20.44
N GLN A 658 -8.17 -27.82 21.51
CA GLN A 658 -7.77 -29.14 21.99
C GLN A 658 -8.04 -30.26 20.96
N ALA A 659 -9.13 -30.13 20.19
CA ALA A 659 -9.47 -31.14 19.18
C ALA A 659 -8.47 -31.16 18.01
N LEU A 660 -7.95 -29.99 17.61
CA LEU A 660 -6.85 -29.89 16.63
C LEU A 660 -5.53 -30.41 17.21
N ILE A 661 -5.22 -30.04 18.46
CA ILE A 661 -4.00 -30.48 19.15
C ILE A 661 -3.98 -32.02 19.25
N ASP A 662 -5.08 -32.63 19.71
CA ASP A 662 -5.21 -34.08 19.84
C ASP A 662 -5.07 -34.80 18.50
N ALA A 663 -5.68 -34.25 17.44
CA ALA A 663 -5.57 -34.83 16.10
C ALA A 663 -4.12 -34.86 15.59
N PHE A 664 -3.38 -33.79 15.75
CA PHE A 664 -1.97 -33.76 15.36
C PHE A 664 -1.07 -34.59 16.28
N ALA A 665 -1.38 -34.69 17.60
CA ALA A 665 -0.64 -35.49 18.53
C ALA A 665 -0.81 -37.01 18.31
N SER A 666 -2.02 -37.42 17.85
CA SER A 666 -2.31 -38.82 17.51
C SER A 666 -1.84 -39.24 16.10
N GLY A 667 -1.35 -38.29 15.29
CA GLY A 667 -0.96 -38.58 13.91
C GLY A 667 -2.15 -38.84 12.96
N GLU A 668 -3.37 -38.40 13.34
CA GLU A 668 -4.57 -38.56 12.51
C GLU A 668 -4.53 -37.64 11.29
N ASP A 669 -5.10 -38.10 10.16
CA ASP A 669 -5.33 -37.21 9.01
C ASP A 669 -6.40 -36.16 9.36
N ILE A 670 -5.97 -34.93 9.62
CA ILE A 670 -6.86 -33.82 9.99
C ILE A 670 -7.95 -33.57 8.95
N HIS A 671 -7.68 -33.81 7.66
CA HIS A 671 -8.69 -33.62 6.62
C HIS A 671 -9.73 -34.75 6.64
N ALA A 672 -9.32 -35.98 6.93
CA ALA A 672 -10.23 -37.09 7.10
C ALA A 672 -11.09 -36.93 8.36
N ARG A 673 -10.51 -36.47 9.47
CA ARG A 673 -11.23 -36.16 10.70
C ARG A 673 -12.26 -35.04 10.50
N THR A 674 -11.84 -33.93 9.91
CA THR A 674 -12.75 -32.81 9.57
C THR A 674 -13.87 -33.28 8.63
N ALA A 675 -13.57 -34.18 7.68
CA ALA A 675 -14.57 -34.73 6.77
C ALA A 675 -15.65 -35.52 7.52
N ALA A 676 -15.24 -36.40 8.42
CA ALA A 676 -16.17 -37.20 9.24
C ALA A 676 -17.10 -36.37 10.12
N GLU A 677 -16.61 -35.23 10.60
CA GLU A 677 -17.32 -34.38 11.56
C GLU A 677 -18.14 -33.25 10.87
N VAL A 678 -17.60 -32.65 9.80
CA VAL A 678 -18.22 -31.49 9.13
C VAL A 678 -19.00 -31.89 7.89
N PHE A 679 -18.53 -32.90 7.13
CA PHE A 679 -19.08 -33.39 5.87
C PHE A 679 -19.55 -34.83 5.95
N ALA A 680 -20.13 -35.25 7.11
CA ALA A 680 -20.61 -36.62 7.33
C ALA A 680 -21.72 -37.05 6.36
N ASP A 681 -22.37 -36.10 5.72
CA ASP A 681 -23.38 -36.25 4.68
C ASP A 681 -22.81 -36.53 3.27
N ARG A 682 -21.49 -36.54 3.10
CA ARG A 682 -20.81 -36.73 1.82
C ARG A 682 -20.02 -38.05 1.81
N PRO A 683 -19.79 -38.61 0.60
CA PRO A 683 -18.91 -39.76 0.47
C PRO A 683 -17.50 -39.45 1.03
N PRO A 684 -16.79 -40.40 1.68
CA PRO A 684 -15.54 -40.12 2.40
C PRO A 684 -14.46 -39.43 1.56
N ALA A 685 -14.27 -39.85 0.30
CA ALA A 685 -13.27 -39.22 -0.58
C ALA A 685 -13.64 -37.78 -0.95
N GLU A 686 -14.92 -37.52 -1.23
CA GLU A 686 -15.44 -36.18 -1.51
C GLU A 686 -15.36 -35.32 -0.24
N GLY A 687 -15.83 -35.83 0.89
CA GLY A 687 -15.77 -35.17 2.18
C GLY A 687 -14.34 -34.74 2.55
N ARG A 688 -13.35 -35.63 2.35
CA ARG A 688 -11.92 -35.29 2.60
C ARG A 688 -11.42 -34.19 1.69
N ARG A 689 -11.82 -34.17 0.40
CA ARG A 689 -11.47 -33.09 -0.53
C ARG A 689 -12.08 -31.75 -0.09
N LEU A 690 -13.37 -31.75 0.29
CA LEU A 690 -14.07 -30.58 0.79
C LEU A 690 -13.48 -30.09 2.13
N ALA A 691 -13.16 -31.01 3.03
CA ALA A 691 -12.49 -30.72 4.30
C ALA A 691 -11.12 -30.05 4.09
N LYS A 692 -10.35 -30.50 3.10
CA LYS A 692 -9.08 -29.87 2.76
C LYS A 692 -9.27 -28.41 2.32
N VAL A 693 -10.27 -28.13 1.46
CA VAL A 693 -10.62 -26.77 1.03
C VAL A 693 -11.06 -25.93 2.24
N MET A 694 -11.86 -26.49 3.14
CA MET A 694 -12.37 -25.80 4.31
C MET A 694 -11.25 -25.49 5.31
N ASN A 695 -10.42 -26.46 5.67
CA ASN A 695 -9.32 -26.28 6.62
C ASN A 695 -8.38 -25.14 6.20
N TYR A 696 -7.94 -25.13 4.94
CA TYR A 696 -7.11 -24.02 4.44
C TYR A 696 -7.92 -22.75 4.23
N GLY A 697 -9.17 -22.87 3.77
CA GLY A 697 -10.06 -21.71 3.57
C GLY A 697 -10.27 -20.90 4.83
N ILE A 698 -10.49 -21.56 5.98
CA ILE A 698 -10.65 -20.88 7.28
C ILE A 698 -9.36 -20.15 7.69
N VAL A 699 -8.19 -20.77 7.49
CA VAL A 699 -6.87 -20.11 7.71
C VAL A 699 -6.77 -18.80 6.92
N TYR A 700 -7.27 -18.80 5.68
CA TYR A 700 -7.23 -17.62 4.81
C TYR A 700 -8.45 -16.69 4.94
N GLY A 701 -9.29 -16.88 5.95
CA GLY A 701 -10.47 -16.05 6.20
C GLY A 701 -11.52 -16.15 5.09
N MET A 702 -11.75 -17.36 4.56
CA MET A 702 -12.72 -17.61 3.50
C MET A 702 -14.15 -17.40 4.00
N GLY A 703 -14.86 -16.44 3.40
CA GLY A 703 -16.30 -16.23 3.66
C GLY A 703 -17.20 -17.16 2.85
N ALA A 704 -18.48 -17.24 3.22
CA ALA A 704 -19.47 -18.15 2.65
C ALA A 704 -19.61 -18.06 1.12
N ALA A 705 -19.50 -16.86 0.53
CA ALA A 705 -19.60 -16.69 -0.92
C ALA A 705 -18.42 -17.32 -1.69
N ARG A 706 -17.20 -17.29 -1.13
CA ARG A 706 -16.02 -17.96 -1.73
C ARG A 706 -16.11 -19.47 -1.48
N ALA A 707 -16.46 -19.87 -0.27
CA ALA A 707 -16.65 -21.27 0.10
C ALA A 707 -17.67 -21.95 -0.82
N ALA A 708 -18.80 -21.31 -1.10
CA ALA A 708 -19.83 -21.82 -2.00
C ALA A 708 -19.26 -22.17 -3.39
N ARG A 709 -18.46 -21.30 -3.95
CA ARG A 709 -17.82 -21.52 -5.26
C ARG A 709 -16.78 -22.65 -5.25
N GLU A 710 -15.93 -22.69 -4.23
CA GLU A 710 -14.86 -23.70 -4.14
C GLU A 710 -15.39 -25.09 -3.78
N LEU A 711 -16.49 -25.16 -3.02
CA LEU A 711 -17.15 -26.40 -2.63
C LEU A 711 -18.20 -26.88 -3.66
N GLY A 712 -18.64 -26.00 -4.57
CA GLY A 712 -19.68 -26.32 -5.56
C GLY A 712 -21.09 -26.44 -4.93
N VAL A 713 -21.39 -25.66 -3.88
CA VAL A 713 -22.64 -25.68 -3.13
C VAL A 713 -23.30 -24.32 -3.08
N SER A 714 -24.52 -24.21 -2.56
CA SER A 714 -25.17 -22.93 -2.33
C SER A 714 -24.46 -22.11 -1.23
N GLN A 715 -24.64 -20.79 -1.24
CA GLN A 715 -24.06 -19.92 -0.22
C GLN A 715 -24.59 -20.21 1.19
N ALA A 716 -25.85 -20.65 1.30
CA ALA A 716 -26.46 -21.05 2.56
C ALA A 716 -25.84 -22.33 3.11
N GLU A 717 -25.61 -23.35 2.26
CA GLU A 717 -24.93 -24.58 2.65
C GLU A 717 -23.46 -24.31 3.03
N ALA A 718 -22.76 -23.46 2.27
CA ALA A 718 -21.39 -23.08 2.60
C ALA A 718 -21.31 -22.37 3.97
N ALA A 719 -22.25 -21.49 4.28
CA ALA A 719 -22.35 -20.85 5.60
C ALA A 719 -22.58 -21.88 6.72
N ALA A 720 -23.49 -22.83 6.50
CA ALA A 720 -23.75 -23.91 7.46
C ALA A 720 -22.52 -24.82 7.69
N TYR A 721 -21.72 -25.09 6.64
CA TYR A 721 -20.45 -25.83 6.79
C TYR A 721 -19.42 -25.03 7.59
N ILE A 722 -19.29 -23.72 7.35
CA ILE A 722 -18.40 -22.84 8.12
C ILE A 722 -18.81 -22.82 9.60
N ASP A 723 -20.10 -22.67 9.88
CA ASP A 723 -20.60 -22.65 11.27
C ASP A 723 -20.39 -23.99 11.97
N ARG A 724 -20.62 -25.12 11.27
CA ARG A 724 -20.34 -26.46 11.78
C ARG A 724 -18.85 -26.66 12.08
N TYR A 725 -17.96 -26.19 11.17
CA TYR A 725 -16.52 -26.24 11.36
C TYR A 725 -16.10 -25.43 12.60
N LEU A 726 -16.52 -24.17 12.68
CA LEU A 726 -16.18 -23.31 13.81
C LEU A 726 -16.85 -23.74 15.12
N GLY A 727 -17.99 -24.44 15.06
CA GLY A 727 -18.62 -25.08 16.21
C GLY A 727 -17.84 -26.30 16.69
N ARG A 728 -17.20 -27.05 15.75
CA ARG A 728 -16.33 -28.18 16.09
C ARG A 728 -14.99 -27.76 16.66
N TYR A 729 -14.45 -26.63 16.18
CA TYR A 729 -13.18 -26.06 16.62
C TYR A 729 -13.41 -24.69 17.30
N PRO A 730 -13.98 -24.67 18.52
CA PRO A 730 -14.34 -23.38 19.19
C PRO A 730 -13.12 -22.53 19.53
N GLY A 731 -11.95 -23.15 19.77
CA GLY A 731 -10.68 -22.45 19.98
C GLY A 731 -10.25 -21.66 18.74
N VAL A 732 -10.52 -22.20 17.55
CA VAL A 732 -10.24 -21.50 16.29
C VAL A 732 -11.14 -20.27 16.14
N ARG A 733 -12.43 -20.37 16.45
CA ARG A 733 -13.37 -19.22 16.44
C ARG A 733 -12.90 -18.14 17.40
N ALA A 734 -12.61 -18.51 18.65
CA ALA A 734 -12.12 -17.58 19.67
C ALA A 734 -10.82 -16.90 19.27
N PHE A 735 -9.89 -17.65 18.65
CA PHE A 735 -8.63 -17.10 18.12
C PHE A 735 -8.88 -16.06 17.03
N ILE A 736 -9.75 -16.34 16.07
CA ILE A 736 -10.09 -15.40 14.97
C ILE A 736 -10.64 -14.09 15.54
N ASP A 737 -11.65 -14.20 16.44
CA ASP A 737 -12.31 -13.04 17.01
C ASP A 737 -11.35 -12.20 17.87
N ALA A 738 -10.52 -12.86 18.71
CA ALA A 738 -9.52 -12.20 19.53
C ALA A 738 -8.44 -11.51 18.67
N THR A 739 -7.96 -12.18 17.62
CA THR A 739 -6.95 -11.62 16.71
C THR A 739 -7.43 -10.37 16.02
N ILE A 740 -8.67 -10.36 15.53
CA ILE A 740 -9.26 -9.16 14.89
C ILE A 740 -9.44 -8.03 15.92
N ALA A 741 -9.91 -8.35 17.13
CA ALA A 741 -10.10 -7.37 18.21
C ALA A 741 -8.75 -6.75 18.63
N GLU A 742 -7.71 -7.57 18.85
CA GLU A 742 -6.37 -7.10 19.17
C GLU A 742 -5.75 -6.27 18.04
N ALA A 743 -5.89 -6.72 16.79
CA ALA A 743 -5.36 -5.97 15.64
C ALA A 743 -6.05 -4.60 15.50
N ARG A 744 -7.35 -4.49 15.78
CA ARG A 744 -8.05 -3.19 15.84
C ARG A 744 -7.53 -2.30 16.96
N ALA A 745 -7.25 -2.86 18.13
CA ALA A 745 -6.78 -2.11 19.30
C ALA A 745 -5.32 -1.65 19.12
N ARG A 746 -4.46 -2.48 18.52
CA ARG A 746 -3.01 -2.22 18.37
C ARG A 746 -2.63 -1.58 17.04
N GLY A 747 -3.51 -1.64 16.03
CA GLY A 747 -3.22 -1.21 14.66
C GLY A 747 -2.43 -2.22 13.83
N TYR A 748 -2.08 -3.38 14.38
CA TYR A 748 -1.29 -4.43 13.68
C TYR A 748 -1.63 -5.84 14.17
N ALA A 749 -1.37 -6.83 13.32
CA ALA A 749 -1.29 -8.24 13.68
C ALA A 749 0.17 -8.68 13.77
N SER A 750 0.49 -9.70 14.59
CA SER A 750 1.86 -10.17 14.81
C SER A 750 1.99 -11.69 14.70
N THR A 751 3.21 -12.15 14.35
CA THR A 751 3.60 -13.55 14.35
C THR A 751 4.06 -14.01 15.74
N ILE A 752 4.35 -15.31 15.89
CA ILE A 752 4.91 -15.88 17.13
C ILE A 752 6.30 -15.33 17.49
N LEU A 753 7.05 -14.81 16.52
CA LEU A 753 8.34 -14.14 16.75
C LEU A 753 8.21 -12.62 16.87
N GLY A 754 6.97 -12.09 16.89
CA GLY A 754 6.71 -10.68 17.07
C GLY A 754 6.77 -9.83 15.80
N ARG A 755 6.99 -10.43 14.61
CA ARG A 755 6.91 -9.68 13.33
C ARG A 755 5.54 -9.04 13.21
N ARG A 756 5.48 -7.74 12.85
CA ARG A 756 4.25 -6.95 12.79
C ARG A 756 3.82 -6.70 11.36
N ARG A 757 2.53 -6.75 11.12
CA ARG A 757 1.88 -6.24 9.90
C ARG A 757 0.86 -5.19 10.30
N TYR A 758 1.10 -3.95 9.92
CA TYR A 758 0.19 -2.84 10.20
C TYR A 758 -1.03 -2.91 9.29
N LEU A 759 -2.23 -2.64 9.86
CA LEU A 759 -3.52 -2.82 9.21
C LEU A 759 -4.45 -1.62 9.50
N PRO A 760 -4.10 -0.42 9.05
CA PRO A 760 -4.92 0.77 9.29
C PRO A 760 -6.32 0.66 8.68
N GLU A 761 -6.49 -0.18 7.65
CA GLU A 761 -7.76 -0.42 6.96
C GLU A 761 -8.81 -1.16 7.83
N LEU A 762 -8.44 -1.70 9.01
CA LEU A 762 -9.40 -2.28 9.96
C LEU A 762 -10.45 -1.28 10.46
N GLY A 763 -10.12 0.03 10.43
CA GLY A 763 -11.02 1.14 10.71
C GLY A 763 -11.83 1.64 9.51
N ALA A 764 -11.68 1.07 8.31
CA ALA A 764 -12.31 1.58 7.10
C ALA A 764 -13.83 1.51 7.14
N ARG A 765 -14.50 2.58 6.67
CA ARG A 765 -15.98 2.62 6.54
C ARG A 765 -16.49 1.68 5.45
N ASP A 766 -15.70 1.50 4.38
CA ASP A 766 -16.02 0.56 3.30
C ASP A 766 -15.94 -0.88 3.83
N PRO A 767 -17.05 -1.63 3.82
CA PRO A 767 -17.07 -3.02 4.28
C PRO A 767 -16.11 -3.94 3.53
N ALA A 768 -15.88 -3.71 2.24
CA ALA A 768 -14.99 -4.55 1.43
C ALA A 768 -13.53 -4.36 1.83
N VAL A 769 -13.11 -3.11 2.05
CA VAL A 769 -11.76 -2.76 2.54
C VAL A 769 -11.55 -3.30 3.96
N ARG A 770 -12.52 -3.10 4.86
CA ARG A 770 -12.45 -3.61 6.23
C ARG A 770 -12.38 -5.13 6.29
N GLN A 771 -13.22 -5.85 5.55
CA GLN A 771 -13.19 -7.31 5.47
C GLN A 771 -11.87 -7.83 4.90
N PHE A 772 -11.27 -7.11 3.94
CA PHE A 772 -9.94 -7.46 3.45
C PHE A 772 -8.90 -7.36 4.57
N ALA A 773 -8.93 -6.29 5.37
CA ALA A 773 -8.02 -6.09 6.48
C ALA A 773 -8.26 -7.12 7.62
N GLU A 774 -9.50 -7.49 7.92
CA GLU A 774 -9.85 -8.54 8.89
C GLU A 774 -9.27 -9.90 8.46
N ARG A 775 -9.38 -10.25 7.17
CA ARG A 775 -8.71 -11.46 6.65
C ARG A 775 -7.20 -11.38 6.74
N ALA A 776 -6.61 -10.22 6.45
CA ALA A 776 -5.17 -10.02 6.60
C ALA A 776 -4.73 -10.12 8.07
N ALA A 777 -5.53 -9.62 9.02
CA ALA A 777 -5.28 -9.74 10.45
C ALA A 777 -5.25 -11.21 10.90
N THR A 778 -6.23 -12.00 10.49
CA THR A 778 -6.33 -13.43 10.85
C THR A 778 -5.22 -14.26 10.19
N ASN A 779 -4.89 -13.98 8.94
CA ASN A 779 -3.90 -14.74 8.17
C ASN A 779 -2.45 -14.45 8.62
N THR A 780 -2.15 -13.22 9.03
CA THR A 780 -0.78 -12.81 9.38
C THR A 780 -0.14 -13.64 10.49
N PRO A 781 -0.78 -13.90 11.64
CA PRO A 781 -0.20 -14.74 12.69
C PRO A 781 0.11 -16.15 12.20
N ILE A 782 -0.71 -16.74 11.35
CA ILE A 782 -0.57 -18.11 10.89
C ILE A 782 0.49 -18.20 9.80
N GLN A 783 0.30 -17.51 8.69
CA GLN A 783 1.20 -17.55 7.54
C GLN A 783 2.56 -16.95 7.84
N GLY A 784 2.56 -15.83 8.60
CA GLY A 784 3.80 -15.18 9.01
C GLY A 784 4.60 -16.03 9.98
N SER A 785 3.95 -16.72 10.92
CA SER A 785 4.65 -17.64 11.83
C SER A 785 5.21 -18.86 11.09
N ALA A 786 4.49 -19.40 10.11
CA ALA A 786 5.03 -20.46 9.26
C ALA A 786 6.28 -19.97 8.50
N ALA A 787 6.27 -18.73 7.99
CA ALA A 787 7.43 -18.12 7.34
C ALA A 787 8.61 -17.92 8.32
N ASP A 788 8.34 -17.49 9.54
CA ASP A 788 9.37 -17.35 10.57
C ASP A 788 9.98 -18.72 10.95
N LEU A 789 9.15 -19.76 11.06
CA LEU A 789 9.61 -21.12 11.38
C LEU A 789 10.52 -21.69 10.29
N ILE A 790 10.18 -21.54 9.00
CA ILE A 790 11.04 -22.03 7.93
C ILE A 790 12.36 -21.24 7.84
N LYS A 791 12.35 -19.95 8.14
CA LYS A 791 13.58 -19.15 8.24
C LYS A 791 14.48 -19.63 9.38
N LEU A 792 13.92 -19.89 10.56
CA LEU A 792 14.67 -20.51 11.66
C LEU A 792 15.22 -21.88 11.26
N ALA A 793 14.42 -22.70 10.57
CA ALA A 793 14.84 -24.01 10.08
C ALA A 793 16.01 -23.89 9.10
N MET A 794 16.02 -22.90 8.21
CA MET A 794 17.14 -22.65 7.30
C MET A 794 18.44 -22.37 8.04
N LEU A 795 18.39 -21.57 9.12
CA LEU A 795 19.56 -21.30 9.97
C LEU A 795 20.06 -22.59 10.66
N GLU A 796 19.16 -23.36 11.24
CA GLU A 796 19.52 -24.60 11.94
C GLU A 796 20.02 -25.69 10.97
N VAL A 797 19.39 -25.82 9.80
CA VAL A 797 19.86 -26.74 8.74
C VAL A 797 21.28 -26.35 8.31
N ARG A 798 21.55 -25.08 8.00
CA ARG A 798 22.93 -24.63 7.68
C ARG A 798 23.92 -25.02 8.76
N ARG A 799 23.58 -24.74 10.02
CA ARG A 799 24.45 -25.09 11.18
C ARG A 799 24.75 -26.59 11.25
N ARG A 800 23.74 -27.44 11.06
CA ARG A 800 23.90 -28.90 11.09
C ARG A 800 24.65 -29.44 9.89
N LEU A 801 24.43 -28.91 8.71
CA LEU A 801 25.17 -29.28 7.51
C LEU A 801 26.67 -28.98 7.66
N ALA A 802 27.02 -27.84 8.24
CA ALA A 802 28.42 -27.51 8.56
C ALA A 802 29.04 -28.52 9.55
N ALA A 803 28.28 -28.92 10.58
CA ALA A 803 28.75 -29.93 11.57
C ALA A 803 28.85 -31.33 10.99
N ALA A 804 28.07 -31.72 10.00
CA ALA A 804 28.07 -33.03 9.34
C ALA A 804 29.25 -33.22 8.37
N GLY A 805 30.16 -32.28 8.24
CA GLY A 805 31.42 -32.44 7.50
C GLY A 805 31.41 -31.98 6.05
N GLY A 806 30.47 -31.13 5.66
CA GLY A 806 30.47 -30.41 4.37
C GLY A 806 29.99 -31.20 3.14
N GLY A 807 29.94 -30.53 2.01
CA GLY A 807 29.53 -31.10 0.72
C GLY A 807 28.03 -30.98 0.41
N ALA A 808 27.16 -30.95 1.42
CA ALA A 808 25.75 -30.68 1.25
C ALA A 808 25.47 -29.16 1.24
N ARG A 809 24.54 -28.69 0.40
CA ARG A 809 24.19 -27.25 0.24
C ARG A 809 22.69 -27.05 0.19
N LEU A 810 22.19 -26.02 0.84
CA LEU A 810 20.86 -25.47 0.55
C LEU A 810 20.87 -24.80 -0.84
N LEU A 811 19.89 -25.12 -1.66
CA LEU A 811 19.77 -24.55 -3.01
C LEU A 811 18.56 -23.65 -3.15
N LEU A 812 17.38 -24.13 -2.74
CA LEU A 812 16.11 -23.40 -2.90
C LEU A 812 15.28 -23.47 -1.62
N GLN A 813 14.48 -22.43 -1.43
CA GLN A 813 13.34 -22.42 -0.53
C GLN A 813 12.09 -22.13 -1.37
N VAL A 814 11.10 -23.02 -1.33
CA VAL A 814 9.88 -22.92 -2.14
C VAL A 814 8.66 -23.21 -1.25
N HIS A 815 7.89 -22.18 -0.92
CA HIS A 815 6.77 -22.25 0.02
C HIS A 815 7.21 -22.79 1.40
N ASP A 816 6.86 -24.05 1.73
CA ASP A 816 7.19 -24.71 2.99
C ASP A 816 8.29 -25.77 2.82
N GLU A 817 8.92 -25.81 1.63
CA GLU A 817 9.92 -26.80 1.18
C GLU A 817 11.33 -26.19 1.18
N LEU A 818 12.32 -26.96 1.63
CA LEU A 818 13.75 -26.71 1.42
C LEU A 818 14.31 -27.75 0.44
N VAL A 819 15.02 -27.27 -0.58
CA VAL A 819 15.70 -28.14 -1.57
C VAL A 819 17.21 -28.05 -1.37
N LEU A 820 17.84 -29.20 -1.18
CA LEU A 820 19.27 -29.36 -0.96
C LEU A 820 19.92 -30.20 -2.06
N GLU A 821 21.19 -29.97 -2.29
CA GLU A 821 22.08 -30.85 -3.06
C GLU A 821 23.03 -31.54 -2.10
N VAL A 822 23.05 -32.88 -2.12
CA VAL A 822 23.74 -33.70 -1.11
C VAL A 822 24.59 -34.76 -1.82
N PRO A 823 25.89 -34.95 -1.45
CA PRO A 823 26.67 -36.08 -1.94
C PRO A 823 25.99 -37.43 -1.62
N ALA A 824 25.98 -38.34 -2.58
CA ALA A 824 25.21 -39.59 -2.47
C ALA A 824 25.68 -40.49 -1.26
N ASP A 825 26.95 -40.42 -0.87
CA ASP A 825 27.53 -41.13 0.29
C ASP A 825 27.16 -40.50 1.64
N ARG A 826 26.63 -39.26 1.64
CA ARG A 826 26.20 -38.52 2.84
C ARG A 826 24.69 -38.47 3.03
N LEU A 827 23.93 -39.01 2.10
CA LEU A 827 22.49 -38.85 2.01
C LEU A 827 21.76 -39.19 3.33
N ALA A 828 21.99 -40.39 3.88
CA ALA A 828 21.32 -40.85 5.11
C ALA A 828 21.58 -39.94 6.31
N ILE A 829 22.82 -39.46 6.46
CA ILE A 829 23.23 -38.59 7.59
C ILE A 829 22.55 -37.22 7.44
N VAL A 830 22.52 -36.68 6.21
CA VAL A 830 21.93 -35.35 5.92
C VAL A 830 20.41 -35.37 6.05
N GLU A 831 19.74 -36.43 5.59
CA GLU A 831 18.27 -36.54 5.74
C GLU A 831 17.84 -36.52 7.21
N VAL A 832 18.56 -37.29 8.09
CA VAL A 832 18.30 -37.24 9.54
C VAL A 832 18.56 -35.86 10.12
N ALA A 833 19.69 -35.25 9.76
CA ALA A 833 20.06 -33.93 10.26
C ALA A 833 19.06 -32.82 9.84
N VAL A 834 18.58 -32.85 8.59
CA VAL A 834 17.60 -31.90 8.07
C VAL A 834 16.24 -32.11 8.73
N ARG A 835 15.75 -33.35 8.82
CA ARG A 835 14.49 -33.69 9.49
C ARG A 835 14.49 -33.19 10.93
N ASP A 836 15.51 -33.54 11.70
CA ASP A 836 15.61 -33.16 13.10
C ASP A 836 15.79 -31.64 13.29
N ALA A 837 16.48 -30.96 12.36
CA ALA A 837 16.59 -29.51 12.37
C ALA A 837 15.24 -28.82 12.18
N MET A 838 14.46 -29.28 11.22
CA MET A 838 13.17 -28.66 10.87
C MET A 838 12.09 -29.00 11.90
N GLU A 839 12.00 -30.27 12.35
CA GLU A 839 10.96 -30.72 13.30
C GLU A 839 11.12 -30.12 14.70
N ARG A 840 12.37 -29.83 15.12
CA ARG A 840 12.67 -29.29 16.47
C ARG A 840 13.00 -27.81 16.50
N VAL A 841 12.76 -27.09 15.42
CA VAL A 841 13.16 -25.70 15.28
C VAL A 841 12.48 -24.76 16.27
N PHE A 842 11.26 -25.08 16.70
CA PHE A 842 10.49 -24.27 17.64
C PHE A 842 9.50 -25.14 18.45
N PRO A 843 9.31 -24.89 19.75
CA PRO A 843 8.40 -25.67 20.57
C PRO A 843 6.95 -25.26 20.35
N LEU A 844 6.24 -25.96 19.46
CA LEU A 844 4.80 -25.82 19.32
C LEU A 844 4.07 -26.78 20.28
N ARG A 845 2.77 -26.56 20.50
CA ARG A 845 1.87 -27.46 21.24
C ARG A 845 1.58 -28.75 20.47
N VAL A 846 1.91 -28.78 19.21
CA VAL A 846 1.77 -29.94 18.31
C VAL A 846 3.12 -30.24 17.66
N PRO A 847 3.43 -31.50 17.34
CA PRO A 847 4.68 -31.83 16.67
C PRO A 847 4.73 -31.18 15.29
N LEU A 848 5.89 -30.67 14.87
CA LEU A 848 6.18 -30.40 13.48
C LEU A 848 6.60 -31.72 12.82
N GLU A 849 6.13 -31.96 11.61
CA GLU A 849 6.46 -33.13 10.81
C GLU A 849 7.01 -32.69 9.47
N VAL A 850 8.04 -33.37 8.99
CA VAL A 850 8.75 -33.06 7.76
C VAL A 850 8.85 -34.30 6.88
N ASP A 851 8.30 -34.20 5.67
CA ASP A 851 8.52 -35.20 4.63
C ASP A 851 9.86 -34.96 3.98
N VAL A 852 10.78 -35.91 4.10
CA VAL A 852 12.09 -35.84 3.46
C VAL A 852 12.19 -36.92 2.40
N ARG A 853 12.42 -36.51 1.15
CA ARG A 853 12.59 -37.39 0.00
C ARG A 853 13.82 -36.99 -0.80
N HIS A 854 14.31 -37.90 -1.63
CA HIS A 854 15.44 -37.60 -2.50
C HIS A 854 15.27 -38.19 -3.91
N GLY A 855 16.00 -37.65 -4.85
CA GLY A 855 15.99 -38.08 -6.24
C GLY A 855 17.17 -37.56 -7.04
N THR A 856 17.24 -37.94 -8.29
CA THR A 856 18.24 -37.41 -9.24
C THR A 856 17.85 -36.06 -9.77
N ASN A 857 16.57 -35.74 -9.69
CA ASN A 857 15.97 -34.47 -10.09
C ASN A 857 14.91 -34.02 -9.07
N TRP A 858 14.44 -32.78 -9.21
CA TRP A 858 13.50 -32.19 -8.25
C TRP A 858 12.12 -32.84 -8.26
N ALA A 859 11.65 -33.36 -9.43
CA ALA A 859 10.36 -34.05 -9.50
C ALA A 859 10.38 -35.40 -8.77
N GLU A 860 11.51 -36.13 -8.77
CA GLU A 860 11.68 -37.39 -8.03
C GLU A 860 11.83 -37.15 -6.53
N ALA A 861 12.47 -36.05 -6.14
CA ALA A 861 12.68 -35.66 -4.75
C ALA A 861 11.43 -35.11 -4.04
N HIS A 862 10.35 -34.82 -4.76
CA HIS A 862 9.10 -34.26 -4.21
C HIS A 862 7.96 -35.30 -4.30
#